data_380fb56eae2346a9482f8bd90f16dbde
#
_entry.id   380fb56eae2346a9482f8bd90f16dbde
#
_cell.length_a   1.000
_cell.length_b   1.000
_cell.length_c   1.000
_cell.angle_alpha   90.00
_cell.angle_beta   90.00
_cell.angle_gamma   90.00
#
_symmetry.space_group_name_H-M   'P 1'
#
loop_
_entity.id
_entity.type
_entity.pdbx_description
1 polymer ?
#
loop_
_entity_poly.entity_id
_entity_poly.type
_entity_poly.pdbx_seq_one_letter_code
_entity_poly.pdbx_strand_id
1 'polypeptide(L)'
;MKRHIFVILLFIFFNLLTFARPARIGNYTFNQPDGTSFQARCIGDEFYKIHLTTDGYAIVKGEDGWWYYAAFDADGKRSLSGYKVGQEVPQSVLDKSRDIPYSQLEQIAYSKKNARPERQHKPHLLAEGKTAKRALVILAQYKDVSFEYGRDKFADMLTKEGYSYNGATGSAKKYFEDQFGGKVEFDFEVSPVVTLSQRRSYYGANDSYYEQDMRPAEMIKEACELADAQGIDFAQYDEDGDGYVDNVFVFFAGGDEAENPDETDYIWSHSWYVESGAGLYVTLDGKKIDRYACSSELAFNGYRNVMTGIGTFCHEYSHTMDLPDLYDTDYETNGWGAGMWAWTSLMDGGNMNNDNNTPPYFNAIEREFLGIAQPTTIVRNGTYTLEPVHLNSRFYRIDTQNPGEYYLIECRKETGWDTFIKGSGMLIYHIDKSARYTKRWTDNQINCYANHQCADVIEADNREDKFYSQYDYVNKVSNITGVFFPNQSSPTVHFTAGVSMTNIKKDGDNITFSIVGFPEEETPPVATNIKVEAFMDAAIIQFESDREFYGDAIVNWGRTGQETTETVVCPYEDGKYSLTLTGLTPGNKTYSVSIHFCLDDVAGESTSTQFMTTKVAPVDWPYIFVGKNRANDDGTFTAGTRIALMVYNASGAEEVVWGFNGKMILPEDDGYYTLQESGTLKAYIHWEDGSKDIIEKKINVTIEE
;
A
#
# COMPACT_ATOMS: atom_id res chain seq x y z
N MET A 1 39.02 -32.93 8.13
CA MET A 1 38.40 -31.73 8.68
C MET A 1 37.28 -31.30 7.73
N LYS A 2 36.05 -31.64 8.05
CA LYS A 2 34.86 -31.22 7.27
C LYS A 2 34.40 -29.87 7.83
N ARG A 3 34.46 -28.79 7.04
CA ARG A 3 33.87 -27.49 7.34
C ARG A 3 32.36 -27.59 7.07
N HIS A 4 31.57 -27.51 8.11
CA HIS A 4 30.14 -27.26 8.00
C HIS A 4 29.92 -25.77 7.72
N ILE A 5 29.40 -25.47 6.54
CA ILE A 5 28.88 -24.15 6.21
C ILE A 5 27.49 -24.10 6.82
N PHE A 6 27.33 -23.27 7.87
CA PHE A 6 26.03 -22.89 8.42
C PHE A 6 25.44 -21.82 7.47
N VAL A 7 24.47 -22.22 6.67
CA VAL A 7 23.62 -21.27 5.94
C VAL A 7 22.59 -20.78 6.94
N ILE A 8 22.76 -19.54 7.40
CA ILE A 8 21.72 -18.83 8.15
C ILE A 8 20.68 -18.40 7.12
N LEU A 9 19.57 -19.14 7.04
CA LEU A 9 18.36 -18.67 6.38
C LEU A 9 17.76 -17.56 7.27
N LEU A 10 17.86 -16.31 6.81
CA LEU A 10 17.12 -15.19 7.36
C LEU A 10 15.64 -15.40 6.97
N PHE A 11 14.85 -15.96 7.89
CA PHE A 11 13.39 -15.91 7.77
C PHE A 11 12.95 -14.48 8.09
N ILE A 12 12.54 -13.75 7.08
CA ILE A 12 11.82 -12.48 7.24
C ILE A 12 10.38 -12.87 7.60
N PHE A 13 10.03 -12.75 8.87
CA PHE A 13 8.66 -12.92 9.35
C PHE A 13 7.86 -11.68 8.94
N PHE A 14 6.91 -11.84 8.03
CA PHE A 14 5.84 -10.89 7.84
C PHE A 14 4.70 -11.23 8.82
N ASN A 15 4.56 -10.45 9.88
CA ASN A 15 3.38 -10.49 10.73
C ASN A 15 2.24 -9.73 10.04
N LEU A 16 1.11 -10.40 9.87
CA LEU A 16 -0.12 -9.78 9.34
C LEU A 16 -0.87 -9.08 10.47
N LEU A 17 -1.42 -7.92 10.15
CA LEU A 17 -1.99 -6.97 11.09
C LEU A 17 -3.48 -7.25 11.35
N THR A 18 -3.93 -7.05 12.57
CA THR A 18 -5.34 -6.91 12.95
C THR A 18 -5.65 -5.45 13.18
N PHE A 19 -6.88 -5.05 12.89
CA PHE A 19 -7.22 -3.65 12.74
C PHE A 19 -8.58 -3.35 13.37
N ALA A 20 -8.70 -2.19 13.99
CA ALA A 20 -9.79 -1.78 14.83
C ALA A 20 -10.24 -0.36 14.52
N ARG A 21 -11.54 -0.12 14.62
CA ARG A 21 -12.09 1.24 14.62
C ARG A 21 -11.98 1.86 16.01
N PRO A 22 -11.41 3.08 16.19
CA PRO A 22 -11.37 3.73 17.49
C PRO A 22 -12.76 4.12 17.99
N ALA A 23 -12.93 4.17 19.32
CA ALA A 23 -14.11 4.71 19.98
C ALA A 23 -14.43 6.12 19.44
N ARG A 24 -15.68 6.40 19.15
CA ARG A 24 -16.12 7.75 18.78
C ARG A 24 -15.82 8.75 19.89
N ILE A 25 -15.06 9.75 19.54
CA ILE A 25 -14.55 10.74 20.49
C ILE A 25 -15.66 11.65 20.99
N GLY A 26 -15.75 11.86 22.31
CA GLY A 26 -16.70 12.76 22.93
C GLY A 26 -17.19 12.28 24.29
N ASN A 27 -18.00 13.13 24.93
CA ASN A 27 -18.77 12.73 26.11
C ASN A 27 -20.19 12.39 25.68
N TYR A 28 -20.68 11.28 26.18
CA TYR A 28 -22.00 10.73 25.87
C TYR A 28 -22.86 10.66 27.12
N THR A 29 -24.16 10.63 26.93
CA THR A 29 -25.09 10.41 28.04
C THR A 29 -25.21 8.91 28.30
N PHE A 30 -24.77 8.47 29.48
CA PHE A 30 -24.90 7.11 29.97
C PHE A 30 -26.12 7.04 30.90
N ASN A 31 -26.92 5.97 30.77
CA ASN A 31 -28.18 5.84 31.46
C ASN A 31 -28.09 4.77 32.54
N GLN A 32 -28.71 5.07 33.69
CA GLN A 32 -28.90 4.13 34.76
C GLN A 32 -30.30 3.50 34.68
N PRO A 33 -30.51 2.29 35.20
CA PRO A 33 -31.82 1.61 35.14
C PRO A 33 -32.99 2.37 35.81
N ASP A 34 -32.70 3.28 36.73
CA ASP A 34 -33.72 4.11 37.38
C ASP A 34 -34.12 5.37 36.60
N GLY A 35 -33.52 5.57 35.40
CA GLY A 35 -33.75 6.74 34.54
C GLY A 35 -32.87 7.92 34.85
N THR A 36 -31.97 7.85 35.82
CA THR A 36 -30.92 8.87 36.01
C THR A 36 -29.83 8.69 34.95
N SER A 37 -29.11 9.75 34.63
CA SER A 37 -28.06 9.74 33.63
C SER A 37 -26.86 10.56 34.07
N PHE A 38 -25.71 10.28 33.46
CA PHE A 38 -24.47 11.01 33.67
C PHE A 38 -23.67 11.09 32.38
N GLN A 39 -22.65 11.96 32.33
CA GLN A 39 -21.77 12.09 31.18
C GLN A 39 -20.53 11.22 31.39
N ALA A 40 -20.20 10.44 30.38
CA ALA A 40 -19.02 9.59 30.35
C ALA A 40 -18.49 9.47 28.92
N ARG A 41 -17.32 8.91 28.75
CA ARG A 41 -16.70 8.61 27.47
C ARG A 41 -16.16 7.18 27.44
N CYS A 42 -16.04 6.61 26.26
CA CYS A 42 -15.24 5.42 25.99
C CYS A 42 -13.98 5.82 25.25
N ILE A 43 -12.86 5.16 25.56
CA ILE A 43 -11.62 5.20 24.82
C ILE A 43 -11.25 3.78 24.45
N GLY A 44 -10.57 3.59 23.33
CA GLY A 44 -10.10 2.27 22.92
C GLY A 44 -10.71 1.74 21.64
N ASP A 45 -10.59 0.43 21.47
CA ASP A 45 -11.06 -0.35 20.31
C ASP A 45 -11.72 -1.68 20.78
N GLU A 46 -12.00 -2.59 19.85
CA GLU A 46 -12.60 -3.89 20.17
C GLU A 46 -11.70 -4.79 21.05
N PHE A 47 -10.39 -4.53 21.12
CA PHE A 47 -9.45 -5.31 21.94
C PHE A 47 -9.13 -4.66 23.27
N TYR A 48 -9.32 -3.34 23.35
CA TYR A 48 -8.97 -2.53 24.50
C TYR A 48 -9.92 -1.36 24.61
N LYS A 49 -10.81 -1.37 25.57
CA LYS A 49 -11.69 -0.25 25.84
C LYS A 49 -11.84 0.04 27.33
N ILE A 50 -11.97 1.32 27.65
CA ILE A 50 -12.20 1.81 29.00
C ILE A 50 -13.29 2.87 28.97
N HIS A 51 -14.30 2.69 29.79
CA HIS A 51 -15.30 3.70 30.05
C HIS A 51 -14.84 4.59 31.20
N LEU A 52 -14.89 5.93 30.99
CA LEU A 52 -14.42 6.93 31.92
C LEU A 52 -15.50 7.96 32.20
N THR A 53 -15.68 8.34 33.47
CA THR A 53 -16.42 9.58 33.79
C THR A 53 -15.69 10.80 33.24
N THR A 54 -16.35 11.96 33.15
CA THR A 54 -15.72 13.23 32.75
C THR A 54 -14.55 13.63 33.65
N ASP A 55 -14.53 13.15 34.88
CA ASP A 55 -13.44 13.39 35.85
C ASP A 55 -12.31 12.33 35.77
N GLY A 56 -12.42 11.39 34.81
CA GLY A 56 -11.39 10.38 34.53
C GLY A 56 -11.37 9.19 35.46
N TYR A 57 -12.48 8.83 36.09
CA TYR A 57 -12.64 7.61 36.86
C TYR A 57 -13.16 6.49 35.98
N ALA A 58 -12.50 5.33 36.02
CA ALA A 58 -12.96 4.15 35.31
C ALA A 58 -14.29 3.65 35.82
N ILE A 59 -15.17 3.28 34.92
CA ILE A 59 -16.50 2.73 35.23
C ILE A 59 -16.72 1.45 34.43
N VAL A 60 -17.64 0.61 34.90
CA VAL A 60 -18.01 -0.65 34.26
C VAL A 60 -19.50 -0.94 34.51
N LYS A 61 -20.18 -1.49 33.49
CA LYS A 61 -21.60 -1.86 33.59
C LYS A 61 -21.74 -3.22 34.29
N GLY A 62 -22.55 -3.28 35.31
CA GLY A 62 -22.88 -4.54 36.00
C GLY A 62 -23.96 -5.34 35.26
N GLU A 63 -24.08 -6.66 35.57
CA GLU A 63 -25.13 -7.52 35.00
C GLU A 63 -26.56 -7.05 35.34
N ASP A 64 -26.71 -6.22 36.37
CA ASP A 64 -27.97 -5.56 36.77
C ASP A 64 -28.27 -4.30 35.94
N GLY A 65 -27.40 -3.96 34.95
CA GLY A 65 -27.52 -2.81 34.05
C GLY A 65 -27.07 -1.50 34.69
N TRP A 66 -26.62 -1.45 35.94
CA TRP A 66 -26.10 -0.24 36.53
C TRP A 66 -24.63 -0.02 36.22
N TRP A 67 -24.24 1.25 36.03
CA TRP A 67 -22.85 1.66 35.93
C TRP A 67 -22.26 1.85 37.34
N TYR A 68 -21.12 1.21 37.55
CA TYR A 68 -20.36 1.26 38.81
C TYR A 68 -18.97 1.85 38.56
N TYR A 69 -18.37 2.43 39.59
CA TYR A 69 -16.94 2.68 39.56
C TYR A 69 -16.21 1.35 39.48
N ALA A 70 -15.19 1.29 38.59
CA ALA A 70 -14.37 0.10 38.41
C ALA A 70 -13.19 0.08 39.37
N ALA A 71 -12.72 -1.11 39.75
CA ALA A 71 -11.41 -1.32 40.35
C ALA A 71 -10.65 -2.37 39.53
N PHE A 72 -9.34 -2.28 39.51
CA PHE A 72 -8.47 -3.18 38.78
C PHE A 72 -7.59 -3.98 39.72
N ASP A 73 -7.30 -5.24 39.41
CA ASP A 73 -6.26 -6.01 40.03
C ASP A 73 -4.91 -5.85 39.33
N ALA A 74 -3.87 -6.52 39.83
CA ALA A 74 -2.52 -6.45 39.30
C ALA A 74 -2.40 -6.99 37.84
N ASP A 75 -3.35 -7.82 37.41
CA ASP A 75 -3.40 -8.40 36.06
C ASP A 75 -4.30 -7.59 35.11
N GLY A 76 -4.74 -6.39 35.52
CA GLY A 76 -5.60 -5.53 34.75
C GLY A 76 -7.06 -5.95 34.69
N LYS A 77 -7.45 -6.95 35.47
CA LYS A 77 -8.81 -7.44 35.49
C LYS A 77 -9.73 -6.51 36.27
N ARG A 78 -10.84 -6.12 35.62
CA ARG A 78 -11.84 -5.24 36.24
C ARG A 78 -12.74 -5.95 37.23
N SER A 79 -13.22 -5.16 38.20
CA SER A 79 -14.25 -5.58 39.13
C SER A 79 -15.14 -4.40 39.51
N LEU A 80 -16.37 -4.69 39.89
CA LEU A 80 -17.30 -3.69 40.42
C LEU A 80 -16.84 -3.24 41.83
N SER A 81 -16.73 -1.92 42.05
CA SER A 81 -16.42 -1.38 43.38
C SER A 81 -17.58 -1.54 44.39
N GLY A 82 -18.78 -1.85 43.89
CA GLY A 82 -20.03 -1.85 44.65
C GLY A 82 -20.67 -0.47 44.80
N TYR A 83 -20.05 0.60 44.27
CA TYR A 83 -20.57 1.96 44.32
C TYR A 83 -21.01 2.40 42.91
N LYS A 84 -22.28 2.78 42.77
CA LYS A 84 -22.86 3.25 41.50
C LYS A 84 -22.40 4.64 41.17
N VAL A 85 -22.23 4.90 39.89
CA VAL A 85 -21.92 6.27 39.39
C VAL A 85 -23.08 7.20 39.73
N GLY A 86 -22.74 8.39 40.21
CA GLY A 86 -23.72 9.39 40.68
C GLY A 86 -24.08 9.31 42.15
N GLN A 87 -23.57 8.33 42.91
CA GLN A 87 -23.72 8.25 44.37
C GLN A 87 -22.53 8.88 45.12
N GLU A 88 -22.72 9.18 46.38
CA GLU A 88 -21.63 9.58 47.25
C GLU A 88 -20.67 8.42 47.49
N VAL A 89 -19.40 8.60 47.23
CA VAL A 89 -18.40 7.53 47.15
C VAL A 89 -17.19 7.87 48.01
N PRO A 90 -16.66 6.94 48.82
CA PRO A 90 -15.42 7.15 49.55
C PRO A 90 -14.25 7.47 48.62
N GLN A 91 -13.37 8.40 49.02
CA GLN A 91 -12.21 8.81 48.20
C GLN A 91 -11.33 7.59 47.83
N SER A 92 -11.20 6.63 48.72
CA SER A 92 -10.42 5.38 48.47
C SER A 92 -10.96 4.54 47.31
N VAL A 93 -12.26 4.63 47.00
CA VAL A 93 -12.85 3.95 45.85
C VAL A 93 -12.53 4.74 44.56
N LEU A 94 -12.65 6.09 44.62
CA LEU A 94 -12.30 6.95 43.50
C LEU A 94 -10.81 6.83 43.14
N ASP A 95 -9.93 6.75 44.14
CA ASP A 95 -8.49 6.57 43.94
C ASP A 95 -8.21 5.27 43.19
N LYS A 96 -8.87 4.15 43.57
CA LYS A 96 -8.73 2.87 42.84
C LYS A 96 -9.30 2.91 41.43
N SER A 97 -10.35 3.66 41.18
CA SER A 97 -10.94 3.79 39.85
C SER A 97 -10.12 4.72 38.93
N ARG A 98 -9.21 5.49 39.50
CA ARG A 98 -8.25 6.31 38.75
C ARG A 98 -6.93 5.61 38.47
N ASP A 99 -6.59 4.57 39.27
CA ASP A 99 -5.38 3.78 39.14
C ASP A 99 -5.59 2.69 38.08
N ILE A 100 -5.61 3.11 36.79
CA ILE A 100 -5.86 2.24 35.65
C ILE A 100 -4.53 1.60 35.20
N PRO A 101 -4.43 0.26 35.17
CA PRO A 101 -3.21 -0.42 34.78
C PRO A 101 -3.07 -0.50 33.24
N TYR A 102 -2.89 0.64 32.60
CA TYR A 102 -2.83 0.77 31.14
C TYR A 102 -1.86 -0.22 30.49
N SER A 103 -0.65 -0.37 31.02
CA SER A 103 0.36 -1.26 30.42
C SER A 103 -0.02 -2.75 30.46
N GLN A 104 -0.78 -3.20 31.46
CA GLN A 104 -1.29 -4.57 31.54
C GLN A 104 -2.42 -4.79 30.54
N LEU A 105 -3.33 -3.83 30.44
CA LEU A 105 -4.45 -3.88 29.49
C LEU A 105 -3.95 -3.87 28.05
N GLU A 106 -2.95 -3.03 27.74
CA GLU A 106 -2.24 -3.02 26.48
C GLU A 106 -1.61 -4.37 26.14
N GLN A 107 -0.88 -4.99 27.09
CA GLN A 107 -0.29 -6.31 26.86
C GLN A 107 -1.34 -7.38 26.54
N ILE A 108 -2.51 -7.31 27.15
CA ILE A 108 -3.61 -8.22 26.87
C ILE A 108 -4.17 -7.99 25.47
N ALA A 109 -4.44 -6.73 25.09
CA ALA A 109 -4.86 -6.35 23.76
C ALA A 109 -3.82 -6.78 22.71
N TYR A 110 -2.55 -6.46 22.94
CA TYR A 110 -1.44 -6.83 22.08
C TYR A 110 -1.32 -8.34 21.90
N SER A 111 -1.42 -9.12 23.00
CA SER A 111 -1.33 -10.58 22.90
C SER A 111 -2.48 -11.19 22.08
N LYS A 112 -3.68 -10.60 22.13
CA LYS A 112 -4.82 -11.00 21.30
C LYS A 112 -4.68 -10.55 19.86
N LYS A 113 -4.32 -9.30 19.65
CA LYS A 113 -4.02 -8.76 18.29
C LYS A 113 -2.97 -9.62 17.57
N ASN A 114 -2.00 -10.18 18.27
CA ASN A 114 -0.89 -10.95 17.73
C ASN A 114 -1.02 -12.47 17.92
N ALA A 115 -2.11 -12.98 18.49
CA ALA A 115 -2.39 -14.42 18.61
C ALA A 115 -2.78 -15.01 17.24
N ARG A 116 -1.79 -15.15 16.33
CA ARG A 116 -2.00 -15.62 14.95
C ARG A 116 -1.05 -16.74 14.59
N PRO A 117 -1.51 -17.77 13.84
CA PRO A 117 -0.61 -18.59 13.07
C PRO A 117 0.00 -17.79 11.94
N GLU A 118 1.27 -18.08 11.67
CA GLU A 118 2.00 -17.54 10.53
C GLU A 118 1.29 -17.91 9.22
N ARG A 119 0.54 -17.00 8.67
CA ARG A 119 0.01 -17.12 7.32
C ARG A 119 0.79 -16.18 6.42
N GLN A 120 1.48 -16.74 5.44
CA GLN A 120 2.10 -15.97 4.37
C GLN A 120 1.00 -15.51 3.39
N HIS A 121 0.11 -14.62 3.80
CA HIS A 121 -0.61 -13.83 2.83
C HIS A 121 0.34 -12.78 2.27
N LYS A 122 0.65 -12.88 1.01
CA LYS A 122 1.18 -11.74 0.28
C LYS A 122 0.03 -10.75 0.14
N PRO A 123 0.23 -9.45 0.42
CA PRO A 123 -0.78 -8.45 0.13
C PRO A 123 -1.04 -8.47 -1.38
N HIS A 124 -2.16 -9.03 -1.77
CA HIS A 124 -2.59 -9.04 -3.16
C HIS A 124 -3.57 -7.91 -3.38
N LEU A 125 -3.02 -6.74 -3.66
CA LEU A 125 -3.84 -5.65 -4.20
C LEU A 125 -4.51 -6.07 -5.49
N LEU A 126 -3.76 -6.73 -6.35
CA LEU A 126 -4.22 -7.38 -7.58
C LEU A 126 -3.22 -8.46 -7.95
N ALA A 127 -3.68 -9.66 -8.24
CA ALA A 127 -2.86 -10.64 -8.95
C ALA A 127 -2.38 -10.02 -10.28
N GLU A 128 -1.13 -10.29 -10.66
CA GLU A 128 -0.51 -9.69 -11.84
C GLU A 128 -1.43 -9.81 -13.07
N GLY A 129 -1.85 -8.66 -13.61
CA GLY A 129 -2.76 -8.58 -14.76
C GLY A 129 -4.26 -8.57 -14.45
N LYS A 130 -4.71 -8.61 -13.19
CA LYS A 130 -6.11 -8.43 -12.82
C LYS A 130 -6.44 -6.95 -12.60
N THR A 131 -7.58 -6.52 -13.13
CA THR A 131 -8.11 -5.15 -13.03
C THR A 131 -9.44 -5.09 -12.29
N ALA A 132 -9.90 -6.18 -11.69
CA ALA A 132 -11.12 -6.25 -10.90
C ALA A 132 -10.86 -6.92 -9.55
N LYS A 133 -11.56 -6.46 -8.50
CA LYS A 133 -11.56 -7.05 -7.16
C LYS A 133 -13.00 -7.27 -6.72
N ARG A 134 -13.33 -8.53 -6.40
CA ARG A 134 -14.66 -8.91 -5.93
C ARG A 134 -14.67 -9.12 -4.42
N ALA A 135 -15.73 -8.69 -3.74
CA ALA A 135 -15.92 -8.92 -2.31
C ALA A 135 -17.37 -9.30 -1.98
N LEU A 136 -17.51 -10.25 -1.08
CA LEU A 136 -18.81 -10.65 -0.55
C LEU A 136 -19.19 -9.79 0.66
N VAL A 137 -20.40 -9.24 0.63
CA VAL A 137 -20.99 -8.48 1.73
C VAL A 137 -22.25 -9.20 2.21
N ILE A 138 -22.22 -9.73 3.42
CA ILE A 138 -23.34 -10.47 4.03
C ILE A 138 -24.12 -9.52 4.94
N LEU A 139 -25.46 -9.60 4.87
CA LEU A 139 -26.36 -8.88 5.77
C LEU A 139 -26.89 -9.84 6.85
N ALA A 140 -26.39 -9.69 8.09
CA ALA A 140 -26.73 -10.56 9.19
C ALA A 140 -27.59 -9.86 10.24
N GLN A 141 -28.84 -10.29 10.41
CA GLN A 141 -29.70 -9.82 11.49
C GLN A 141 -29.77 -10.84 12.64
N TYR A 142 -29.98 -10.33 13.84
CA TYR A 142 -30.10 -11.16 15.03
C TYR A 142 -31.51 -11.73 15.17
N LYS A 143 -31.66 -12.69 16.06
CA LYS A 143 -32.97 -13.24 16.40
C LYS A 143 -33.94 -12.21 16.98
N ASP A 144 -33.42 -11.19 17.64
CA ASP A 144 -34.16 -10.15 18.36
C ASP A 144 -33.98 -8.74 17.78
N VAL A 145 -33.07 -8.54 16.85
CA VAL A 145 -32.84 -7.25 16.16
C VAL A 145 -32.83 -7.50 14.66
N SER A 146 -33.76 -6.89 13.95
CA SER A 146 -33.84 -6.96 12.48
C SER A 146 -33.32 -5.67 11.85
N PHE A 147 -32.91 -5.74 10.60
CA PHE A 147 -32.55 -4.56 9.82
C PHE A 147 -33.72 -3.58 9.71
N GLU A 148 -33.43 -2.30 9.86
CA GLU A 148 -34.36 -1.19 9.56
C GLU A 148 -34.35 -0.87 8.06
N TYR A 149 -33.22 -1.12 7.36
CA TYR A 149 -33.04 -0.86 5.94
C TYR A 149 -32.94 -2.15 5.15
N GLY A 150 -33.60 -2.18 3.98
CA GLY A 150 -33.58 -3.33 3.10
C GLY A 150 -32.24 -3.52 2.37
N ARG A 151 -32.01 -4.72 1.86
CA ARG A 151 -30.80 -5.10 1.08
C ARG A 151 -30.49 -4.10 -0.06
N ASP A 152 -31.52 -3.59 -0.73
CA ASP A 152 -31.39 -2.62 -1.81
C ASP A 152 -30.68 -1.33 -1.38
N LYS A 153 -30.84 -0.92 -0.12
CA LYS A 153 -30.15 0.26 0.43
C LYS A 153 -28.64 0.03 0.60
N PHE A 154 -28.27 -1.16 1.06
CA PHE A 154 -26.86 -1.56 1.13
C PHE A 154 -26.25 -1.72 -0.25
N ALA A 155 -26.95 -2.35 -1.19
CA ALA A 155 -26.50 -2.44 -2.57
C ALA A 155 -26.31 -1.06 -3.22
N ASP A 156 -27.27 -0.13 -3.02
CA ASP A 156 -27.15 1.26 -3.46
C ASP A 156 -25.93 1.95 -2.84
N MET A 157 -25.72 1.83 -1.52
CA MET A 157 -24.61 2.43 -0.78
C MET A 157 -23.24 1.92 -1.28
N LEU A 158 -23.19 0.64 -1.61
CA LEU A 158 -21.92 0.01 -2.00
C LEU A 158 -21.59 0.18 -3.49
N THR A 159 -22.59 0.18 -4.38
CA THR A 159 -22.32 0.05 -5.82
C THR A 159 -22.97 1.09 -6.72
N LYS A 160 -23.95 1.85 -6.23
CA LYS A 160 -24.75 2.73 -7.09
C LYS A 160 -23.96 3.92 -7.59
N GLU A 161 -23.95 4.13 -8.89
CA GLU A 161 -23.45 5.34 -9.50
C GLU A 161 -24.26 6.58 -9.04
N GLY A 162 -23.56 7.65 -8.66
CA GLY A 162 -24.22 8.87 -8.18
C GLY A 162 -24.92 8.72 -6.82
N TYR A 163 -24.54 7.74 -6.00
CA TYR A 163 -25.04 7.60 -4.64
C TYR A 163 -24.75 8.86 -3.83
N SER A 164 -25.78 9.38 -3.14
CA SER A 164 -25.68 10.66 -2.39
C SER A 164 -26.59 10.69 -1.15
N TYR A 165 -27.03 9.53 -0.66
CA TYR A 165 -27.82 9.46 0.56
C TYR A 165 -27.04 10.01 1.77
N ASN A 166 -27.71 10.75 2.63
CA ASN A 166 -27.12 11.47 3.78
C ASN A 166 -25.93 12.40 3.40
N GLY A 167 -25.91 12.91 2.16
CA GLY A 167 -24.85 13.79 1.70
C GLY A 167 -23.55 13.07 1.30
N ALA A 168 -23.61 11.76 1.07
CA ALA A 168 -22.46 10.98 0.58
C ALA A 168 -21.95 11.53 -0.76
N THR A 169 -20.64 11.52 -0.94
CA THR A 169 -19.98 11.94 -2.19
C THR A 169 -20.12 10.89 -3.30
N GLY A 170 -20.31 9.64 -2.93
CA GLY A 170 -20.50 8.51 -3.84
C GLY A 170 -20.69 7.19 -3.10
N SER A 171 -20.78 6.08 -3.83
CA SER A 171 -20.79 4.73 -3.28
C SER A 171 -19.39 4.25 -2.91
N ALA A 172 -19.27 3.16 -2.14
CA ALA A 172 -18.00 2.55 -1.81
C ALA A 172 -17.22 2.10 -3.06
N LYS A 173 -17.91 1.51 -4.06
CA LYS A 173 -17.32 1.19 -5.37
C LYS A 173 -16.68 2.42 -5.99
N LYS A 174 -17.42 3.52 -6.08
CA LYS A 174 -16.91 4.78 -6.63
C LYS A 174 -15.73 5.31 -5.83
N TYR A 175 -15.76 5.20 -4.50
CA TYR A 175 -14.66 5.59 -3.64
C TYR A 175 -13.36 4.86 -4.03
N PHE A 176 -13.38 3.53 -4.02
CA PHE A 176 -12.19 2.74 -4.33
C PHE A 176 -11.72 2.92 -5.78
N GLU A 177 -12.63 2.94 -6.74
CA GLU A 177 -12.29 3.19 -8.15
C GLU A 177 -11.57 4.53 -8.32
N ASP A 178 -12.01 5.58 -7.61
CA ASP A 178 -11.35 6.90 -7.63
C ASP A 178 -9.94 6.86 -7.00
N GLN A 179 -9.77 6.08 -5.90
CA GLN A 179 -8.44 5.93 -5.29
C GLN A 179 -7.45 5.31 -6.26
N PHE A 180 -7.89 4.34 -7.05
CA PHE A 180 -7.08 3.63 -8.03
C PHE A 180 -7.07 4.29 -9.43
N GLY A 181 -7.66 5.48 -9.55
CA GLY A 181 -7.71 6.23 -10.82
C GLY A 181 -8.46 5.47 -11.93
N GLY A 182 -9.47 4.68 -11.57
CA GLY A 182 -10.25 3.86 -12.50
C GLY A 182 -9.51 2.66 -13.10
N LYS A 183 -8.32 2.33 -12.60
CA LYS A 183 -7.53 1.18 -13.09
C LYS A 183 -8.00 -0.15 -12.53
N VAL A 184 -8.74 -0.14 -11.43
CA VAL A 184 -9.27 -1.30 -10.73
C VAL A 184 -10.77 -1.16 -10.62
N GLU A 185 -11.50 -2.17 -11.05
CA GLU A 185 -12.94 -2.29 -10.84
C GLU A 185 -13.21 -2.99 -9.52
N PHE A 186 -14.14 -2.46 -8.71
CA PHE A 186 -14.57 -3.10 -7.47
C PHE A 186 -16.01 -3.63 -7.64
N ASP A 187 -16.22 -4.89 -7.29
CA ASP A 187 -17.52 -5.54 -7.33
C ASP A 187 -17.90 -6.01 -5.91
N PHE A 188 -18.87 -5.32 -5.30
CA PHE A 188 -19.38 -5.65 -3.97
C PHE A 188 -20.71 -6.38 -4.10
N GLU A 189 -20.71 -7.69 -3.94
CA GLU A 189 -21.92 -8.49 -3.98
C GLU A 189 -22.60 -8.54 -2.61
N VAL A 190 -23.81 -8.02 -2.52
CA VAL A 190 -24.60 -8.00 -1.28
C VAL A 190 -25.51 -9.22 -1.22
N SER A 191 -25.37 -10.06 -0.19
CA SER A 191 -26.21 -11.24 0.00
C SER A 191 -27.67 -10.87 0.33
N PRO A 192 -28.63 -11.79 0.18
CA PRO A 192 -29.88 -11.69 0.92
C PRO A 192 -29.62 -11.63 2.43
N VAL A 193 -30.60 -11.10 3.19
CA VAL A 193 -30.48 -11.05 4.66
C VAL A 193 -30.52 -12.46 5.24
N VAL A 194 -29.53 -12.78 6.08
CA VAL A 194 -29.54 -13.99 6.91
C VAL A 194 -29.99 -13.67 8.33
N THR A 195 -30.66 -14.63 9.00
CA THR A 195 -31.11 -14.45 10.39
C THR A 195 -30.34 -15.41 11.30
N LEU A 196 -29.53 -14.84 12.15
CA LEU A 196 -28.73 -15.57 13.14
C LEU A 196 -29.61 -16.29 14.18
N SER A 197 -29.12 -17.40 14.71
CA SER A 197 -29.88 -18.24 15.64
C SER A 197 -30.00 -17.64 17.05
N GLN A 198 -29.12 -16.73 17.44
CA GLN A 198 -29.04 -16.14 18.77
C GLN A 198 -29.42 -14.65 18.78
N ARG A 199 -29.60 -14.11 19.99
CA ARG A 199 -29.83 -12.69 20.23
C ARG A 199 -28.53 -11.90 20.06
N ARG A 200 -28.62 -10.58 19.81
CA ARG A 200 -27.47 -9.67 19.72
C ARG A 200 -26.53 -9.79 20.90
N SER A 201 -27.06 -9.78 22.13
CA SER A 201 -26.26 -9.90 23.36
C SER A 201 -25.49 -11.22 23.49
N TYR A 202 -25.83 -12.26 22.75
CA TYR A 202 -25.04 -13.50 22.72
C TYR A 202 -23.70 -13.28 22.00
N TYR A 203 -23.72 -12.53 20.90
CA TYR A 203 -22.51 -12.30 20.09
C TYR A 203 -21.68 -11.12 20.58
N GLY A 204 -22.34 -9.98 20.93
CA GLY A 204 -21.71 -8.72 21.22
C GLY A 204 -21.56 -8.37 22.70
N ALA A 205 -22.19 -9.14 23.64
CA ALA A 205 -22.00 -8.80 25.03
C ALA A 205 -20.53 -8.81 25.42
N ASN A 206 -20.14 -7.79 26.18
CA ASN A 206 -18.78 -7.64 26.67
C ASN A 206 -18.46 -8.65 27.77
N ASP A 207 -17.24 -9.17 27.77
CA ASP A 207 -16.74 -9.93 28.91
C ASP A 207 -16.60 -9.01 30.13
N SER A 208 -16.83 -9.57 31.33
CA SER A 208 -16.88 -8.80 32.55
C SER A 208 -15.51 -8.30 33.06
N TYR A 209 -14.42 -8.72 32.43
CA TYR A 209 -13.07 -8.42 32.90
C TYR A 209 -12.35 -7.39 32.05
N TYR A 210 -12.47 -7.51 30.73
CA TYR A 210 -11.74 -6.68 29.78
C TYR A 210 -12.65 -5.86 28.86
N GLU A 211 -13.97 -6.03 29.00
CA GLU A 211 -14.99 -5.38 28.17
C GLU A 211 -14.79 -5.61 26.67
N GLN A 212 -14.46 -6.84 26.30
CA GLN A 212 -14.32 -7.24 24.91
C GLN A 212 -15.54 -8.03 24.45
N ASP A 213 -15.92 -7.87 23.19
CA ASP A 213 -17.02 -8.63 22.58
C ASP A 213 -16.76 -10.13 22.70
N MET A 214 -17.72 -10.88 23.18
CA MET A 214 -17.48 -12.28 23.53
C MET A 214 -17.43 -13.20 22.30
N ARG A 215 -18.25 -12.97 21.26
CA ARG A 215 -18.45 -13.96 20.18
C ARG A 215 -18.66 -13.34 18.79
N PRO A 216 -17.97 -12.28 18.39
CA PRO A 216 -18.18 -11.70 17.05
C PRO A 216 -17.79 -12.68 15.93
N ALA A 217 -16.71 -13.45 16.10
CA ALA A 217 -16.30 -14.45 15.12
C ALA A 217 -17.30 -15.61 14.95
N GLU A 218 -18.06 -15.96 16.00
CA GLU A 218 -19.17 -16.93 15.87
C GLU A 218 -20.29 -16.35 15.03
N MET A 219 -20.58 -15.04 15.15
CA MET A 219 -21.54 -14.35 14.27
C MET A 219 -21.12 -14.46 12.82
N ILE A 220 -19.84 -14.15 12.51
CA ILE A 220 -19.31 -14.24 11.16
C ILE A 220 -19.40 -15.65 10.59
N LYS A 221 -18.98 -16.65 11.37
CA LYS A 221 -19.08 -18.06 11.00
C LYS A 221 -20.52 -18.42 10.61
N GLU A 222 -21.48 -18.15 11.49
CA GLU A 222 -22.89 -18.49 11.28
C GLU A 222 -23.46 -17.70 10.08
N ALA A 223 -23.12 -16.42 9.92
CA ALA A 223 -23.54 -15.62 8.79
C ALA A 223 -23.08 -16.20 7.45
N CYS A 224 -21.82 -16.67 7.37
CA CYS A 224 -21.28 -17.33 6.19
C CYS A 224 -22.00 -18.64 5.88
N GLU A 225 -22.21 -19.52 6.90
CA GLU A 225 -22.92 -20.78 6.75
C GLU A 225 -24.37 -20.58 6.28
N LEU A 226 -25.03 -19.54 6.77
CA LEU A 226 -26.39 -19.19 6.34
C LEU A 226 -26.43 -18.61 4.93
N ALA A 227 -25.43 -17.83 4.53
CA ALA A 227 -25.31 -17.29 3.18
C ALA A 227 -25.06 -18.39 2.15
N ASP A 228 -24.19 -19.35 2.46
CA ASP A 228 -23.97 -20.57 1.67
C ASP A 228 -25.28 -21.35 1.48
N ALA A 229 -26.01 -21.58 2.56
CA ALA A 229 -27.31 -22.24 2.52
C ALA A 229 -28.35 -21.50 1.65
N GLN A 230 -28.16 -20.21 1.38
CA GLN A 230 -28.96 -19.41 0.45
C GLN A 230 -28.44 -19.42 -0.98
N GLY A 231 -27.33 -20.13 -1.25
CA GLY A 231 -26.76 -20.34 -2.57
C GLY A 231 -25.66 -19.35 -2.97
N ILE A 232 -25.05 -18.65 -2.01
CA ILE A 232 -23.81 -17.89 -2.25
C ILE A 232 -22.69 -18.90 -2.47
N ASP A 233 -21.99 -18.78 -3.60
CA ASP A 233 -20.83 -19.62 -3.95
C ASP A 233 -19.54 -18.92 -3.50
N PHE A 234 -19.00 -19.37 -2.38
CA PHE A 234 -17.76 -18.82 -1.78
C PHE A 234 -16.52 -19.07 -2.63
N ALA A 235 -16.53 -20.03 -3.55
CA ALA A 235 -15.39 -20.29 -4.42
C ALA A 235 -15.09 -19.11 -5.38
N GLN A 236 -16.05 -18.23 -5.61
CA GLN A 236 -15.89 -17.05 -6.47
C GLN A 236 -15.09 -15.91 -5.83
N TYR A 237 -14.81 -15.97 -4.52
CA TYR A 237 -14.13 -14.93 -3.75
C TYR A 237 -12.73 -15.35 -3.29
N ASP A 238 -12.17 -16.39 -3.86
CA ASP A 238 -10.75 -16.79 -3.79
C ASP A 238 -10.11 -16.43 -5.14
N GLU A 239 -9.72 -15.16 -5.30
CA GLU A 239 -9.24 -14.64 -6.59
C GLU A 239 -7.80 -15.04 -6.89
N ASP A 240 -6.97 -15.24 -5.87
CA ASP A 240 -5.57 -15.62 -6.00
C ASP A 240 -5.37 -17.14 -6.04
N GLY A 241 -6.40 -17.92 -5.71
CA GLY A 241 -6.41 -19.37 -5.77
C GLY A 241 -5.66 -20.05 -4.63
N ASP A 242 -5.44 -19.37 -3.51
CA ASP A 242 -4.69 -19.89 -2.35
C ASP A 242 -5.53 -20.87 -1.50
N GLY A 243 -6.82 -20.99 -1.78
CA GLY A 243 -7.77 -21.86 -1.08
C GLY A 243 -8.52 -21.18 0.06
N TYR A 244 -8.37 -19.88 0.18
CA TYR A 244 -9.10 -19.06 1.14
C TYR A 244 -9.94 -18.01 0.41
N VAL A 245 -11.05 -17.65 1.02
CA VAL A 245 -11.81 -16.46 0.60
C VAL A 245 -10.99 -15.23 0.95
N ASP A 246 -10.74 -14.34 -0.03
CA ASP A 246 -9.89 -13.16 0.14
C ASP A 246 -10.41 -12.24 1.24
N ASN A 247 -11.75 -12.05 1.28
CA ASN A 247 -12.40 -11.25 2.29
C ASN A 247 -13.90 -11.54 2.38
N VAL A 248 -14.45 -11.51 3.60
CA VAL A 248 -15.87 -11.48 3.88
C VAL A 248 -16.17 -10.21 4.68
N PHE A 249 -17.14 -9.42 4.22
CA PHE A 249 -17.65 -8.29 4.99
C PHE A 249 -19.05 -8.60 5.50
N VAL A 250 -19.33 -8.31 6.78
CA VAL A 250 -20.65 -8.53 7.38
C VAL A 250 -21.21 -7.22 7.91
N PHE A 251 -22.34 -6.75 7.36
CA PHE A 251 -23.16 -5.77 8.06
C PHE A 251 -24.06 -6.49 9.04
N PHE A 252 -24.05 -6.08 10.30
CA PHE A 252 -24.95 -6.57 11.33
C PHE A 252 -26.04 -5.56 11.64
N ALA A 253 -27.25 -6.05 11.96
CA ALA A 253 -28.41 -5.22 12.23
C ALA A 253 -28.26 -4.40 13.51
N GLY A 254 -28.70 -3.15 13.47
CA GLY A 254 -28.68 -2.21 14.59
C GLY A 254 -27.42 -1.38 14.65
N GLY A 255 -27.07 -0.88 15.85
CA GLY A 255 -25.98 0.07 16.08
C GLY A 255 -24.66 -0.60 16.44
N ASP A 256 -23.63 0.23 16.53
CA ASP A 256 -22.22 -0.07 16.85
C ASP A 256 -21.89 0.39 18.27
N GLU A 257 -21.17 -0.40 19.04
CA GLU A 257 -20.72 -0.02 20.38
C GLU A 257 -19.74 1.16 20.35
N ALA A 258 -18.86 1.23 19.34
CA ALA A 258 -17.93 2.35 19.20
C ALA A 258 -18.63 3.72 19.14
N GLU A 259 -19.86 3.76 18.64
CA GLU A 259 -20.69 4.97 18.54
C GLU A 259 -21.73 5.10 19.66
N ASN A 260 -22.06 3.99 20.32
CA ASN A 260 -23.06 3.91 21.37
C ASN A 260 -22.45 3.25 22.64
N PRO A 261 -21.49 3.89 23.29
CA PRO A 261 -20.68 3.26 24.34
C PRO A 261 -21.46 2.92 25.63
N ASP A 262 -22.73 3.35 25.77
CA ASP A 262 -23.64 2.92 26.83
C ASP A 262 -24.24 1.51 26.55
N GLU A 263 -24.16 1.04 25.29
CA GLU A 263 -24.77 -0.20 24.80
C GLU A 263 -23.76 -1.34 24.68
N THR A 264 -23.34 -1.87 25.84
CA THR A 264 -22.28 -2.88 25.97
C THR A 264 -22.65 -4.30 25.49
N ASP A 265 -23.78 -4.47 24.82
CA ASP A 265 -24.20 -5.70 24.13
C ASP A 265 -24.22 -5.54 22.59
N TYR A 266 -23.78 -4.39 22.08
CA TYR A 266 -23.53 -4.18 20.67
C TYR A 266 -22.18 -4.76 20.28
N ILE A 267 -22.03 -5.14 19.01
CA ILE A 267 -20.72 -5.48 18.47
C ILE A 267 -20.00 -4.18 18.08
N TRP A 268 -18.70 -4.14 18.34
CA TRP A 268 -17.81 -3.12 17.83
C TRP A 268 -17.44 -3.42 16.37
N SER A 269 -17.56 -2.48 15.44
CA SER A 269 -17.08 -2.64 14.06
C SER A 269 -15.58 -2.87 14.04
N HIS A 270 -15.12 -3.92 13.32
CA HIS A 270 -13.72 -4.32 13.32
C HIS A 270 -13.38 -5.24 12.13
N SER A 271 -12.08 -5.45 11.92
CA SER A 271 -11.53 -6.48 11.04
C SER A 271 -10.74 -7.51 11.86
N TRP A 272 -10.98 -8.82 11.63
CA TRP A 272 -10.37 -9.90 12.40
C TRP A 272 -10.30 -11.22 11.60
N TYR A 273 -10.03 -12.32 12.32
CA TYR A 273 -9.86 -13.65 11.75
C TYR A 273 -10.71 -14.69 12.48
N VAL A 274 -11.38 -15.54 11.69
CA VAL A 274 -12.25 -16.63 12.20
C VAL A 274 -11.40 -17.80 12.70
N GLU A 275 -10.52 -18.34 11.85
CA GLU A 275 -9.67 -19.50 12.19
C GLU A 275 -8.48 -19.07 13.03
N SER A 276 -7.67 -18.17 12.53
CA SER A 276 -6.40 -17.81 13.13
C SER A 276 -6.55 -16.92 14.39
N GLY A 277 -7.59 -16.08 14.47
CA GLY A 277 -7.87 -15.23 15.61
C GLY A 277 -8.74 -15.91 16.68
N ALA A 278 -9.88 -16.50 16.30
CA ALA A 278 -10.86 -17.06 17.22
C ALA A 278 -10.80 -18.59 17.37
N GLY A 279 -9.99 -19.29 16.57
CA GLY A 279 -9.89 -20.75 16.59
C GLY A 279 -11.12 -21.48 16.04
N LEU A 280 -11.96 -20.79 15.27
CA LEU A 280 -13.15 -21.36 14.64
C LEU A 280 -12.83 -21.76 13.21
N TYR A 281 -13.44 -22.86 12.74
CA TYR A 281 -13.17 -23.39 11.41
C TYR A 281 -14.41 -23.29 10.52
N VAL A 282 -14.25 -22.69 9.34
CA VAL A 282 -15.30 -22.58 8.33
C VAL A 282 -14.70 -22.92 6.97
N THR A 283 -15.34 -23.87 6.26
CA THR A 283 -14.98 -24.21 4.87
C THR A 283 -16.27 -24.35 4.09
N LEU A 284 -16.45 -23.50 3.08
CA LEU A 284 -17.63 -23.44 2.21
C LEU A 284 -17.16 -23.50 0.76
N ASP A 285 -17.80 -24.28 -0.09
CA ASP A 285 -17.44 -24.52 -1.50
C ASP A 285 -15.96 -24.87 -1.72
N GLY A 286 -15.37 -25.56 -0.73
CA GLY A 286 -13.97 -25.96 -0.75
C GLY A 286 -12.98 -24.85 -0.43
N LYS A 287 -13.44 -23.66 -0.04
CA LYS A 287 -12.63 -22.51 0.39
C LYS A 287 -12.77 -22.27 1.87
N LYS A 288 -11.65 -21.97 2.51
CA LYS A 288 -11.62 -21.60 3.93
C LYS A 288 -11.96 -20.13 4.09
N ILE A 289 -12.66 -19.81 5.18
CA ILE A 289 -12.96 -18.45 5.59
C ILE A 289 -12.15 -18.15 6.83
N ASP A 290 -11.31 -17.13 6.77
CA ASP A 290 -10.51 -16.71 7.89
C ASP A 290 -10.61 -15.19 8.10
N ARG A 291 -10.17 -14.40 7.14
CA ARG A 291 -10.20 -12.94 7.21
C ARG A 291 -11.62 -12.41 7.03
N TYR A 292 -12.03 -11.53 7.92
CA TYR A 292 -13.31 -10.84 7.82
C TYR A 292 -13.22 -9.40 8.29
N ALA A 293 -14.19 -8.61 7.90
CA ALA A 293 -14.49 -7.32 8.49
C ALA A 293 -16.00 -7.22 8.78
N CYS A 294 -16.40 -6.41 9.74
CA CYS A 294 -17.81 -6.19 10.02
C CYS A 294 -18.09 -4.74 10.42
N SER A 295 -19.32 -4.30 10.19
CA SER A 295 -19.81 -2.99 10.60
C SER A 295 -21.30 -3.03 10.88
N SER A 296 -21.80 -2.05 11.64
CA SER A 296 -23.21 -1.90 11.96
C SER A 296 -24.02 -1.37 10.77
N GLU A 297 -25.33 -1.68 10.78
CA GLU A 297 -26.32 -1.04 9.92
C GLU A 297 -26.49 0.44 10.22
N LEU A 298 -26.46 0.79 11.52
CA LEU A 298 -26.82 2.13 12.00
C LEU A 298 -25.62 2.83 12.62
N ALA A 299 -25.47 4.10 12.25
CA ALA A 299 -24.52 5.05 12.85
C ALA A 299 -25.29 6.12 13.62
N PHE A 300 -24.70 6.66 14.70
CA PHE A 300 -25.29 7.74 15.48
C PHE A 300 -24.82 9.12 14.98
N ASN A 301 -25.75 9.93 14.48
CA ASN A 301 -25.45 11.26 13.90
C ASN A 301 -25.49 12.40 14.92
N GLY A 302 -25.41 12.12 16.22
CA GLY A 302 -25.52 13.11 17.31
C GLY A 302 -26.94 13.35 17.81
N TYR A 303 -27.96 12.87 17.09
CA TYR A 303 -29.38 13.03 17.44
C TYR A 303 -30.14 11.72 17.47
N ARG A 304 -29.90 10.86 16.52
CA ARG A 304 -30.56 9.55 16.35
C ARG A 304 -29.69 8.62 15.54
N ASN A 305 -30.01 7.33 15.62
CA ASN A 305 -29.43 6.35 14.69
C ASN A 305 -30.01 6.59 13.28
N VAL A 306 -29.14 6.50 12.28
CA VAL A 306 -29.43 6.59 10.86
C VAL A 306 -28.69 5.46 10.16
N MET A 307 -29.03 5.15 8.91
CA MET A 307 -28.25 4.20 8.12
C MET A 307 -26.78 4.64 8.11
N THR A 308 -25.89 3.70 8.35
CA THR A 308 -24.43 3.94 8.31
C THR A 308 -24.00 4.50 6.95
N GLY A 309 -22.92 5.25 6.93
CA GLY A 309 -22.25 5.67 5.69
C GLY A 309 -21.21 4.64 5.22
N ILE A 310 -20.51 4.99 4.14
CA ILE A 310 -19.48 4.13 3.57
C ILE A 310 -18.13 4.19 4.31
N GLY A 311 -17.93 5.16 5.20
CA GLY A 311 -16.60 5.44 5.76
C GLY A 311 -16.04 4.28 6.58
N THR A 312 -16.83 3.73 7.52
CA THR A 312 -16.42 2.54 8.29
C THR A 312 -16.22 1.34 7.36
N PHE A 313 -17.13 1.11 6.40
CA PHE A 313 -16.94 0.06 5.40
C PHE A 313 -15.60 0.22 4.66
N CYS A 314 -15.29 1.43 4.19
CA CYS A 314 -14.06 1.68 3.46
C CYS A 314 -12.82 1.48 4.34
N HIS A 315 -12.86 1.88 5.61
CA HIS A 315 -11.79 1.68 6.58
C HIS A 315 -11.55 0.18 6.81
N GLU A 316 -12.56 -0.55 7.27
CA GLU A 316 -12.45 -1.98 7.59
C GLU A 316 -12.12 -2.83 6.35
N TYR A 317 -12.69 -2.48 5.18
CA TYR A 317 -12.35 -3.15 3.94
C TYR A 317 -10.91 -2.89 3.51
N SER A 318 -10.36 -1.68 3.77
CA SER A 318 -8.97 -1.36 3.45
C SER A 318 -7.98 -2.17 4.27
N HIS A 319 -8.34 -2.60 5.48
CA HIS A 319 -7.55 -3.55 6.24
C HIS A 319 -7.40 -4.89 5.51
N THR A 320 -8.40 -5.32 4.75
CA THR A 320 -8.29 -6.55 3.94
C THR A 320 -7.29 -6.42 2.79
N MET A 321 -6.88 -5.20 2.46
CA MET A 321 -5.77 -4.86 1.56
C MET A 321 -4.47 -4.60 2.34
N ASP A 322 -4.40 -4.99 3.62
CA ASP A 322 -3.28 -4.88 4.55
C ASP A 322 -2.89 -3.44 4.95
N LEU A 323 -3.73 -2.43 4.68
CA LEU A 323 -3.49 -1.09 5.22
C LEU A 323 -3.54 -1.13 6.75
N PRO A 324 -2.50 -0.61 7.44
CA PRO A 324 -2.48 -0.51 8.89
C PRO A 324 -3.26 0.71 9.37
N ASP A 325 -3.62 0.72 10.64
CA ASP A 325 -4.07 1.92 11.31
C ASP A 325 -2.94 2.94 11.44
N LEU A 326 -3.28 4.21 11.25
CA LEU A 326 -2.37 5.32 11.41
C LEU A 326 -2.66 6.16 12.65
N TYR A 327 -3.69 5.81 13.42
CA TYR A 327 -3.93 6.36 14.76
C TYR A 327 -3.15 5.59 15.83
N ASP A 328 -3.20 6.08 17.05
CA ASP A 328 -2.59 5.45 18.21
C ASP A 328 -3.43 4.25 18.68
N THR A 329 -2.96 3.03 18.42
CA THR A 329 -3.68 1.78 18.69
C THR A 329 -3.43 1.22 20.10
N ASP A 330 -2.59 1.85 20.93
CA ASP A 330 -2.43 1.52 22.35
C ASP A 330 -2.99 2.60 23.29
N TYR A 331 -3.54 3.64 22.68
CA TYR A 331 -4.25 4.73 23.32
C TYR A 331 -3.41 5.51 24.33
N GLU A 332 -3.80 5.52 25.58
CA GLU A 332 -3.22 6.44 26.57
C GLU A 332 -2.07 5.85 27.38
N THR A 333 -1.62 4.64 27.04
CA THR A 333 -0.60 3.91 27.80
C THR A 333 0.69 4.69 28.00
N ASN A 334 1.13 5.39 26.95
CA ASN A 334 2.37 6.19 26.95
C ASN A 334 2.17 7.63 26.44
N GLY A 335 0.92 8.08 26.41
CA GLY A 335 0.45 9.36 25.87
C GLY A 335 -0.03 9.21 24.42
N TRP A 336 -1.04 9.96 24.07
CA TRP A 336 -1.68 9.91 22.76
C TRP A 336 -0.76 10.43 21.64
N GLY A 337 -0.49 9.59 20.66
CA GLY A 337 0.21 9.96 19.44
C GLY A 337 -0.73 10.67 18.46
N ALA A 338 -0.48 11.95 18.17
CA ALA A 338 -1.34 12.74 17.26
C ALA A 338 -1.31 12.23 15.83
N GLY A 339 -0.15 11.71 15.39
CA GLY A 339 0.04 11.01 14.11
C GLY A 339 -0.46 11.79 12.90
N MET A 340 -1.52 11.30 12.32
CA MET A 340 -1.92 11.61 10.96
C MET A 340 -2.94 12.74 10.80
N TRP A 341 -3.29 13.51 11.77
CA TRP A 341 -4.42 14.43 11.64
C TRP A 341 -5.67 13.73 11.07
N ALA A 342 -6.45 13.18 11.94
CA ALA A 342 -7.54 12.24 11.71
C ALA A 342 -8.36 12.45 10.43
N TRP A 343 -8.71 13.69 10.09
CA TRP A 343 -9.58 14.03 8.96
C TRP A 343 -8.98 13.78 7.57
N THR A 344 -7.66 13.59 7.45
CA THR A 344 -6.93 13.48 6.18
C THR A 344 -6.49 12.06 5.87
N SER A 345 -6.76 11.11 6.75
CA SER A 345 -6.43 9.69 6.58
C SER A 345 -7.66 8.82 6.77
N LEU A 346 -7.92 7.92 5.81
CA LEU A 346 -8.94 6.89 5.98
C LEU A 346 -8.61 5.99 7.16
N MET A 347 -7.32 5.66 7.33
CA MET A 347 -6.82 4.72 8.35
C MET A 347 -6.57 5.39 9.71
N ASP A 348 -7.07 6.62 9.89
CA ASP A 348 -7.23 7.33 11.17
C ASP A 348 -8.72 7.70 11.29
N GLY A 349 -9.06 8.89 11.76
CA GLY A 349 -10.44 9.35 11.95
C GLY A 349 -11.14 9.87 10.68
N GLY A 350 -10.49 9.85 9.51
CA GLY A 350 -11.07 10.35 8.26
C GLY A 350 -12.27 9.54 7.77
N ASN A 351 -12.39 8.29 8.16
CA ASN A 351 -13.58 7.46 7.92
C ASN A 351 -14.86 8.09 8.49
N MET A 352 -14.74 8.90 9.55
CA MET A 352 -15.84 9.56 10.22
C MET A 352 -16.27 10.88 9.56
N ASN A 353 -15.55 11.34 8.52
CA ASN A 353 -15.88 12.57 7.83
C ASN A 353 -17.32 12.57 7.31
N ASN A 354 -18.00 13.71 7.44
CA ASN A 354 -19.40 13.89 7.04
C ASN A 354 -20.33 12.81 7.63
N ASP A 355 -20.23 12.58 8.95
CA ASP A 355 -20.98 11.54 9.65
C ASP A 355 -20.86 10.17 8.95
N ASN A 356 -19.61 9.75 8.66
CA ASN A 356 -19.29 8.47 8.03
C ASN A 356 -19.70 8.34 6.53
N ASN A 357 -20.04 9.45 5.86
CA ASN A 357 -20.54 9.41 4.48
C ASN A 357 -19.53 9.82 3.40
N THR A 358 -18.43 10.46 3.79
CA THR A 358 -17.44 10.99 2.83
C THR A 358 -16.01 10.80 3.36
N PRO A 359 -15.47 9.56 3.32
CA PRO A 359 -14.07 9.34 3.70
C PRO A 359 -13.13 10.12 2.76
N PRO A 360 -11.94 10.55 3.23
CA PRO A 360 -11.00 11.32 2.41
C PRO A 360 -10.37 10.47 1.32
N TYR A 361 -9.76 11.10 0.32
CA TYR A 361 -8.84 10.39 -0.57
C TYR A 361 -7.71 9.75 0.24
N PHE A 362 -7.23 8.59 -0.22
CA PHE A 362 -6.00 8.01 0.32
C PHE A 362 -4.87 9.04 0.29
N ASN A 363 -4.19 9.18 1.42
CA ASN A 363 -3.01 10.04 1.53
C ASN A 363 -1.78 9.40 0.87
N ALA A 364 -0.66 10.12 0.84
CA ALA A 364 0.58 9.64 0.22
C ALA A 364 1.09 8.32 0.84
N ILE A 365 0.91 8.12 2.17
CA ILE A 365 1.34 6.91 2.88
C ILE A 365 0.50 5.71 2.45
N GLU A 366 -0.83 5.88 2.44
CA GLU A 366 -1.79 4.85 2.04
C GLU A 366 -1.60 4.46 0.56
N ARG A 367 -1.33 5.45 -0.32
CA ARG A 367 -1.04 5.21 -1.75
C ARG A 367 0.28 4.49 -1.98
N GLU A 368 1.35 4.88 -1.27
CA GLU A 368 2.65 4.20 -1.33
C GLU A 368 2.51 2.75 -0.84
N PHE A 369 1.85 2.56 0.31
CA PHE A 369 1.66 1.25 0.91
C PHE A 369 0.90 0.29 -0.01
N LEU A 370 -0.20 0.75 -0.57
CA LEU A 370 -1.02 -0.01 -1.53
C LEU A 370 -0.38 -0.14 -2.92
N GLY A 371 0.74 0.51 -3.19
CA GLY A 371 1.36 0.50 -4.52
C GLY A 371 0.53 1.21 -5.60
N ILE A 372 -0.44 2.05 -5.22
CA ILE A 372 -1.24 2.84 -6.17
C ILE A 372 -0.36 3.80 -6.96
N ALA A 373 0.61 4.40 -6.27
CA ALA A 373 1.62 5.26 -6.85
C ALA A 373 2.92 5.20 -6.03
N GLN A 374 4.04 5.45 -6.69
CA GLN A 374 5.34 5.62 -6.05
C GLN A 374 5.71 7.10 -5.99
N PRO A 375 6.33 7.55 -4.89
CA PRO A 375 6.79 8.93 -4.79
C PRO A 375 7.91 9.23 -5.79
N THR A 376 7.94 10.47 -6.28
CA THR A 376 9.13 10.96 -6.97
C THR A 376 10.15 11.44 -5.93
N THR A 377 11.31 10.79 -5.85
CA THR A 377 12.35 11.19 -4.89
C THR A 377 13.04 12.46 -5.37
N ILE A 378 13.09 13.46 -4.48
CA ILE A 378 13.83 14.70 -4.70
C ILE A 378 15.27 14.47 -4.28
N VAL A 379 16.20 14.61 -5.21
CA VAL A 379 17.65 14.37 -5.01
C VAL A 379 18.53 15.57 -5.30
N ARG A 380 17.92 16.73 -5.64
CA ARG A 380 18.66 17.92 -6.07
C ARG A 380 17.96 19.23 -5.71
N ASN A 381 18.71 20.31 -5.71
CA ASN A 381 18.18 21.66 -5.57
C ASN A 381 17.28 21.99 -6.77
N GLY A 382 16.21 22.76 -6.51
CA GLY A 382 15.31 23.12 -7.59
C GLY A 382 13.98 23.68 -7.08
N THR A 383 13.13 24.09 -8.00
CA THR A 383 11.75 24.49 -7.73
C THR A 383 10.81 23.40 -8.23
N TYR A 384 9.92 22.98 -7.36
CA TYR A 384 8.99 21.88 -7.56
C TYR A 384 7.55 22.37 -7.48
N THR A 385 6.66 21.68 -8.19
CA THR A 385 5.23 21.95 -8.16
C THR A 385 4.47 20.68 -7.80
N LEU A 386 3.54 20.77 -6.86
CA LEU A 386 2.60 19.74 -6.47
C LEU A 386 1.19 20.15 -6.86
N GLU A 387 0.54 19.31 -7.63
CA GLU A 387 -0.91 19.36 -7.86
C GLU A 387 -1.63 18.57 -6.76
N PRO A 388 -2.92 18.84 -6.51
CA PRO A 388 -3.71 18.02 -5.60
C PRO A 388 -3.62 16.53 -5.94
N VAL A 389 -3.32 15.69 -4.95
CA VAL A 389 -2.99 14.27 -5.12
C VAL A 389 -4.10 13.46 -5.83
N HIS A 390 -5.36 13.87 -5.70
CA HIS A 390 -6.49 13.21 -6.35
C HIS A 390 -6.51 13.38 -7.88
N LEU A 391 -5.78 14.33 -8.46
CA LEU A 391 -5.76 14.58 -9.90
C LEU A 391 -4.84 13.60 -10.64
N ASN A 392 -3.71 13.24 -10.04
CA ASN A 392 -2.67 12.46 -10.72
C ASN A 392 -1.89 11.49 -9.84
N SER A 393 -2.27 11.37 -8.55
CA SER A 393 -1.57 10.55 -7.54
C SER A 393 -0.08 10.89 -7.39
N ARG A 394 0.34 12.13 -7.69
CA ARG A 394 1.72 12.60 -7.55
C ARG A 394 2.00 13.07 -6.13
N PHE A 395 3.11 12.61 -5.58
CA PHE A 395 3.68 13.09 -4.33
C PHE A 395 5.20 12.92 -4.36
N TYR A 396 5.90 13.68 -3.52
CA TYR A 396 7.36 13.66 -3.47
C TYR A 396 7.87 12.93 -2.23
N ARG A 397 9.11 12.49 -2.33
CA ARG A 397 9.86 11.89 -1.23
C ARG A 397 11.21 12.60 -1.08
N ILE A 398 11.65 12.77 0.17
CA ILE A 398 13.01 13.18 0.53
C ILE A 398 13.54 12.14 1.50
N ASP A 399 14.60 11.42 1.11
CA ASP A 399 15.24 10.44 1.97
C ASP A 399 16.10 11.14 3.03
N THR A 400 16.17 10.54 4.24
CA THR A 400 17.14 10.94 5.26
C THR A 400 18.45 10.15 5.10
N GLN A 401 19.41 10.39 6.00
CA GLN A 401 20.63 9.59 6.04
C GLN A 401 20.42 8.20 6.65
N ASN A 402 19.26 7.94 7.25
CA ASN A 402 18.93 6.66 7.87
C ASN A 402 18.11 5.81 6.89
N PRO A 403 18.61 4.64 6.47
CA PRO A 403 17.86 3.77 5.58
C PRO A 403 16.47 3.41 6.14
N GLY A 404 15.43 3.66 5.32
CA GLY A 404 14.04 3.43 5.70
C GLY A 404 13.38 4.60 6.42
N GLU A 405 14.07 5.71 6.66
CA GLU A 405 13.52 6.96 7.19
C GLU A 405 13.47 8.02 6.08
N TYR A 406 12.32 8.66 5.88
CA TYR A 406 12.11 9.60 4.79
C TYR A 406 10.90 10.52 5.05
N TYR A 407 10.75 11.54 4.23
CA TYR A 407 9.59 12.41 4.21
C TYR A 407 8.75 12.16 2.96
N LEU A 408 7.42 12.16 3.10
CA LEU A 408 6.47 12.22 1.99
C LEU A 408 5.80 13.59 1.95
N ILE A 409 5.56 14.09 0.75
CA ILE A 409 5.06 15.43 0.53
C ILE A 409 3.94 15.37 -0.49
N GLU A 410 2.71 15.73 -0.09
CA GLU A 410 1.53 15.74 -0.96
C GLU A 410 0.79 17.06 -0.92
N CYS A 411 -0.04 17.33 -1.93
CA CYS A 411 -0.98 18.45 -1.91
C CYS A 411 -2.42 17.92 -1.81
N ARG A 412 -3.20 18.50 -0.92
CA ARG A 412 -4.62 18.18 -0.70
C ARG A 412 -5.49 19.41 -0.98
N LYS A 413 -6.70 19.15 -1.45
CA LYS A 413 -7.71 20.19 -1.70
C LYS A 413 -9.07 19.74 -1.24
N GLU A 414 -9.78 20.62 -0.50
CA GLU A 414 -11.17 20.38 -0.08
C GLU A 414 -12.11 20.33 -1.30
N THR A 415 -12.15 19.16 -1.94
CA THR A 415 -13.03 18.86 -3.07
C THR A 415 -13.21 17.34 -3.23
N GLY A 416 -14.32 16.90 -3.82
CA GLY A 416 -14.61 15.49 -3.98
C GLY A 416 -14.61 14.76 -2.64
N TRP A 417 -13.86 13.68 -2.51
CA TRP A 417 -13.73 12.92 -1.26
C TRP A 417 -13.05 13.72 -0.15
N ASP A 418 -12.23 14.73 -0.49
CA ASP A 418 -11.56 15.60 0.48
C ASP A 418 -12.42 16.80 0.95
N THR A 419 -13.68 16.88 0.59
CA THR A 419 -14.54 18.03 0.95
C THR A 419 -14.56 18.34 2.46
N PHE A 420 -14.31 17.34 3.31
CA PHE A 420 -14.43 17.46 4.76
C PHE A 420 -13.10 17.34 5.52
N ILE A 421 -11.95 17.45 4.85
CA ILE A 421 -10.63 17.38 5.49
C ILE A 421 -10.22 18.63 6.27
N LYS A 422 -11.07 19.66 6.27
CA LYS A 422 -10.93 20.92 7.02
C LYS A 422 -9.69 21.74 6.68
N GLY A 423 -9.28 21.73 5.41
CA GLY A 423 -8.19 22.57 4.91
C GLY A 423 -7.68 22.13 3.55
N SER A 424 -6.88 22.99 2.93
CA SER A 424 -6.27 22.74 1.63
C SER A 424 -4.85 23.28 1.58
N GLY A 425 -3.93 22.50 1.07
CA GLY A 425 -2.52 22.85 0.96
C GLY A 425 -1.63 21.62 0.90
N MET A 426 -0.35 21.82 1.12
CA MET A 426 0.64 20.77 1.19
C MET A 426 0.68 20.17 2.60
N LEU A 427 0.75 18.84 2.67
CA LEU A 427 1.04 18.10 3.88
C LEU A 427 2.42 17.45 3.71
N ILE A 428 3.16 17.39 4.81
CA ILE A 428 4.47 16.75 4.89
C ILE A 428 4.40 15.70 6.00
N TYR A 429 4.79 14.49 5.69
CA TYR A 429 4.82 13.38 6.63
C TYR A 429 6.25 12.93 6.86
N HIS A 430 6.64 12.73 8.10
CA HIS A 430 7.86 12.03 8.48
C HIS A 430 7.54 10.54 8.63
N ILE A 431 8.25 9.70 7.91
CA ILE A 431 8.04 8.24 7.89
C ILE A 431 9.30 7.55 8.39
N ASP A 432 9.16 6.70 9.39
CA ASP A 432 10.26 5.87 9.88
C ASP A 432 9.90 4.37 9.79
N LYS A 433 10.36 3.76 8.70
CA LYS A 433 10.36 2.29 8.46
C LYS A 433 11.75 1.69 8.63
N SER A 434 12.66 2.38 9.32
CA SER A 434 14.02 1.89 9.57
C SER A 434 14.01 0.56 10.32
N ALA A 435 15.13 -0.17 10.26
CA ALA A 435 15.25 -1.48 10.92
C ALA A 435 14.92 -1.45 12.42
N ARG A 436 15.08 -0.28 13.07
CA ARG A 436 14.74 -0.07 14.47
C ARG A 436 13.21 -0.14 14.71
N TYR A 437 12.42 0.36 13.77
CA TYR A 437 10.98 0.54 13.93
C TYR A 437 10.13 -0.34 13.00
N THR A 438 10.74 -1.18 12.16
CA THR A 438 10.03 -2.11 11.28
C THR A 438 8.96 -2.92 12.03
N LYS A 439 9.26 -3.34 13.26
CA LYS A 439 8.31 -4.11 14.08
C LYS A 439 7.05 -3.31 14.42
N ARG A 440 7.11 -1.99 14.59
CA ARG A 440 5.92 -1.16 14.84
C ARG A 440 4.97 -1.18 13.66
N TRP A 441 5.50 -1.17 12.43
CA TRP A 441 4.71 -1.29 11.22
C TRP A 441 4.04 -2.66 11.09
N THR A 442 4.75 -3.73 11.46
CA THR A 442 4.21 -5.08 11.41
C THR A 442 3.27 -5.41 12.57
N ASP A 443 3.36 -4.71 13.67
CA ASP A 443 2.53 -4.95 14.87
C ASP A 443 1.37 -3.96 15.01
N ASN A 444 1.10 -3.16 13.97
CA ASN A 444 0.09 -2.08 14.01
C ASN A 444 0.28 -1.08 15.17
N GLN A 445 1.53 -0.76 15.48
CA GLN A 445 1.92 0.17 16.54
C GLN A 445 2.64 1.40 15.98
N ILE A 446 2.26 1.82 14.78
CA ILE A 446 2.96 2.85 14.00
C ILE A 446 3.07 4.14 14.79
N ASN A 447 1.97 4.59 15.39
CA ASN A 447 1.88 5.85 16.10
C ASN A 447 1.57 5.72 17.60
N CYS A 448 1.75 4.53 18.18
CA CYS A 448 1.51 4.26 19.60
C CYS A 448 2.43 5.00 20.57
N TYR A 449 3.53 5.53 20.09
CA TYR A 449 4.52 6.17 20.97
C TYR A 449 4.58 7.67 20.70
N ALA A 450 3.96 8.47 21.52
CA ALA A 450 3.88 9.92 21.38
C ALA A 450 5.25 10.63 21.29
N ASN A 451 6.33 10.00 21.77
CA ASN A 451 7.69 10.54 21.68
C ASN A 451 8.43 10.15 20.40
N HIS A 452 7.89 9.23 19.60
CA HIS A 452 8.41 8.86 18.29
C HIS A 452 7.32 8.14 17.48
N GLN A 453 6.59 8.90 16.73
CA GLN A 453 5.59 8.41 15.78
C GLN A 453 6.29 7.98 14.49
N CYS A 454 5.92 6.81 13.94
CA CYS A 454 6.56 6.29 12.73
C CYS A 454 5.89 6.80 11.44
N ALA A 455 4.73 7.44 11.55
CA ALA A 455 4.05 8.16 10.49
C ALA A 455 3.47 9.46 11.08
N ASP A 456 4.22 10.53 11.00
CA ASP A 456 3.97 11.77 11.72
C ASP A 456 3.81 12.94 10.76
N VAL A 457 2.75 13.74 10.92
CA VAL A 457 2.56 14.94 10.12
C VAL A 457 3.41 16.10 10.67
N ILE A 458 4.11 16.79 9.80
CA ILE A 458 4.86 18.00 10.17
C ILE A 458 3.91 19.20 10.16
N GLU A 459 3.66 19.78 11.33
CA GLU A 459 2.74 20.90 11.48
C GLU A 459 3.30 22.18 10.87
N ALA A 460 2.50 22.81 10.00
CA ALA A 460 2.91 24.06 9.34
C ALA A 460 2.92 25.26 10.28
N ASP A 461 2.38 25.17 11.48
CA ASP A 461 2.40 26.24 12.48
C ASP A 461 3.48 26.06 13.55
N ASN A 462 4.39 25.06 13.39
CA ASN A 462 5.46 24.71 14.34
C ASN A 462 4.97 24.33 15.74
N ARG A 463 3.72 23.92 15.88
CA ARG A 463 3.21 23.41 17.15
C ARG A 463 3.33 21.88 17.12
N GLU A 464 4.36 21.38 17.78
CA GLU A 464 4.45 19.95 18.09
C GLU A 464 3.46 19.67 19.23
N ASP A 465 2.27 19.22 18.85
CA ASP A 465 1.21 18.95 19.79
C ASP A 465 1.37 17.57 20.41
N LYS A 466 1.93 17.52 21.63
CA LYS A 466 1.92 16.32 22.46
C LYS A 466 0.62 16.28 23.25
N PHE A 467 -0.22 15.31 22.93
CA PHE A 467 -1.47 15.12 23.66
C PHE A 467 -1.30 14.00 24.70
N TYR A 468 -1.96 14.16 25.83
CA TYR A 468 -1.95 13.15 26.90
C TYR A 468 -3.08 12.16 26.75
N SER A 469 -4.07 12.44 25.90
CA SER A 469 -5.22 11.59 25.64
C SER A 469 -5.87 11.89 24.29
N GLN A 470 -6.54 10.90 23.72
CA GLN A 470 -7.39 11.05 22.54
C GLN A 470 -8.42 12.19 22.74
N TYR A 471 -8.98 12.31 23.93
CA TYR A 471 -9.94 13.38 24.27
C TYR A 471 -9.29 14.76 24.19
N ASP A 472 -8.08 14.92 24.71
CA ASP A 472 -7.33 16.17 24.64
C ASP A 472 -6.99 16.55 23.20
N TYR A 473 -6.56 15.57 22.42
CA TYR A 473 -6.27 15.74 20.99
C TYR A 473 -7.48 16.34 20.26
N VAL A 474 -8.64 15.69 20.33
CA VAL A 474 -9.81 16.14 19.58
C VAL A 474 -10.34 17.49 20.05
N ASN A 475 -10.32 17.76 21.36
CA ASN A 475 -10.79 19.04 21.88
C ASN A 475 -9.83 20.21 21.56
N LYS A 476 -8.54 19.95 21.39
CA LYS A 476 -7.54 20.98 21.09
C LYS A 476 -7.33 21.21 19.60
N VAL A 477 -7.54 20.20 18.77
CA VAL A 477 -7.36 20.29 17.30
C VAL A 477 -8.66 20.49 16.52
N SER A 478 -9.61 21.21 17.09
CA SER A 478 -10.83 21.60 16.36
C SER A 478 -10.56 22.40 15.08
N ASN A 479 -9.35 22.94 14.91
CA ASN A 479 -8.91 23.67 13.74
C ASN A 479 -7.56 23.14 13.24
N ILE A 480 -7.60 22.19 12.30
CA ILE A 480 -6.40 21.55 11.72
C ILE A 480 -5.74 22.37 10.61
N THR A 481 -6.16 23.61 10.37
CA THR A 481 -5.54 24.48 9.35
C THR A 481 -4.06 24.76 9.63
N GLY A 482 -3.61 24.53 10.85
CA GLY A 482 -2.22 24.63 11.26
C GLY A 482 -1.27 23.63 10.64
N VAL A 483 -1.77 22.51 10.07
CA VAL A 483 -0.92 21.48 9.42
C VAL A 483 -0.64 21.74 7.95
N PHE A 484 -1.46 22.56 7.29
CA PHE A 484 -1.35 22.80 5.85
C PHE A 484 -0.35 23.92 5.53
N PHE A 485 0.60 23.61 4.65
CA PHE A 485 1.48 24.60 4.04
C PHE A 485 0.85 25.24 2.79
N PRO A 486 1.15 26.51 2.44
CA PRO A 486 2.04 27.41 3.18
C PRO A 486 1.39 27.96 4.45
N ASN A 487 2.20 28.15 5.49
CA ASN A 487 1.81 28.83 6.71
C ASN A 487 2.85 29.92 7.06
N GLN A 488 2.40 31.07 7.57
CA GLN A 488 3.31 32.15 7.93
C GLN A 488 4.25 31.79 9.09
N SER A 489 3.83 30.87 9.96
CA SER A 489 4.64 30.40 11.10
C SER A 489 5.79 29.50 10.67
N SER A 490 5.69 28.84 9.52
CA SER A 490 6.72 27.93 8.97
C SER A 490 6.99 28.25 7.50
N PRO A 491 7.68 29.38 7.21
CA PRO A 491 8.01 29.72 5.82
C PRO A 491 9.12 28.85 5.24
N THR A 492 9.82 28.08 6.08
CA THR A 492 10.90 27.16 5.74
C THR A 492 10.76 25.89 6.55
N VAL A 493 10.93 24.74 5.92
CA VAL A 493 10.99 23.42 6.56
C VAL A 493 12.43 22.89 6.44
N HIS A 494 13.00 22.51 7.57
CA HIS A 494 14.33 21.88 7.62
C HIS A 494 14.19 20.38 7.82
N PHE A 495 14.70 19.61 6.88
CA PHE A 495 14.68 18.16 6.95
C PHE A 495 15.96 17.62 7.59
N THR A 496 15.86 16.52 8.30
CA THR A 496 17.02 15.82 8.89
C THR A 496 18.02 15.33 7.84
N ALA A 497 17.58 15.26 6.57
CA ALA A 497 18.43 15.01 5.41
C ALA A 497 19.49 16.11 5.14
N GLY A 498 19.47 17.23 5.87
CA GLY A 498 20.36 18.37 5.65
C GLY A 498 19.91 19.33 4.54
N VAL A 499 18.76 19.08 3.94
CA VAL A 499 18.14 19.96 2.94
C VAL A 499 17.00 20.77 3.57
N SER A 500 16.60 21.84 2.89
CA SER A 500 15.52 22.71 3.35
C SER A 500 14.54 22.99 2.22
N MET A 501 13.26 23.04 2.57
CA MET A 501 12.18 23.52 1.69
C MET A 501 11.89 24.98 2.01
N THR A 502 11.90 25.81 0.98
CA THR A 502 11.69 27.27 1.09
C THR A 502 10.73 27.75 0.01
N ASN A 503 10.37 29.02 0.04
CA ASN A 503 9.51 29.65 -0.98
C ASN A 503 8.18 28.92 -1.21
N ILE A 504 7.61 28.33 -0.16
CA ILE A 504 6.35 27.59 -0.24
C ILE A 504 5.21 28.57 -0.57
N LYS A 505 4.53 28.36 -1.70
CA LYS A 505 3.48 29.26 -2.19
C LYS A 505 2.32 28.48 -2.80
N LYS A 506 1.12 29.04 -2.70
CA LYS A 506 -0.04 28.62 -3.49
C LYS A 506 0.05 29.23 -4.89
N ASP A 507 -0.18 28.40 -5.90
CA ASP A 507 -0.35 28.79 -7.31
C ASP A 507 -1.65 28.17 -7.82
N GLY A 508 -2.77 28.88 -7.64
CA GLY A 508 -4.10 28.33 -7.81
C GLY A 508 -4.38 27.22 -6.81
N ASP A 509 -4.62 26.00 -7.30
CA ASP A 509 -4.81 24.80 -6.49
C ASP A 509 -3.50 24.08 -6.19
N ASN A 510 -2.43 24.43 -6.89
CA ASN A 510 -1.12 23.82 -6.77
C ASN A 510 -0.30 24.46 -5.65
N ILE A 511 0.72 23.76 -5.20
CA ILE A 511 1.74 24.29 -4.31
C ILE A 511 3.08 24.28 -5.03
N THR A 512 3.78 25.42 -5.04
CA THR A 512 5.16 25.51 -5.50
C THR A 512 6.09 25.71 -4.31
N PHE A 513 7.27 25.10 -4.35
CA PHE A 513 8.29 25.25 -3.31
C PHE A 513 9.68 25.06 -3.92
N SER A 514 10.70 25.54 -3.22
CA SER A 514 12.10 25.33 -3.59
C SER A 514 12.80 24.42 -2.58
N ILE A 515 13.60 23.48 -3.07
CA ILE A 515 14.50 22.68 -2.24
C ILE A 515 15.91 23.21 -2.43
N VAL A 516 16.64 23.38 -1.31
CA VAL A 516 18.02 23.84 -1.23
C VAL A 516 18.79 22.99 -0.22
N GLY A 517 20.11 22.89 -0.41
CA GLY A 517 21.00 22.17 0.53
C GLY A 517 21.54 20.86 -0.03
N PHE A 518 21.04 20.35 -1.14
CA PHE A 518 21.76 19.32 -1.88
C PHE A 518 23.09 19.90 -2.43
N PRO A 519 24.14 19.09 -2.54
CA PRO A 519 25.36 19.52 -3.22
C PRO A 519 25.03 20.09 -4.61
N GLU A 520 25.56 21.22 -4.95
CA GLU A 520 25.42 21.77 -6.30
C GLU A 520 26.28 20.93 -7.25
N GLU A 521 25.65 20.17 -8.11
CA GLU A 521 26.29 19.69 -9.33
C GLU A 521 26.15 20.78 -10.39
N GLU A 522 27.21 21.59 -10.53
CA GLU A 522 27.17 22.79 -11.38
C GLU A 522 27.03 22.48 -12.87
N THR A 523 27.32 21.24 -13.30
CA THR A 523 27.15 20.81 -14.72
C THR A 523 26.95 19.31 -14.81
N PRO A 524 26.27 18.79 -15.86
CA PRO A 524 26.27 17.36 -16.11
C PRO A 524 27.70 16.82 -16.25
N PRO A 525 27.98 15.60 -15.78
CA PRO A 525 29.29 14.98 -15.97
C PRO A 525 29.63 14.81 -17.46
N VAL A 526 30.91 14.63 -17.74
CA VAL A 526 31.40 14.39 -19.09
C VAL A 526 31.90 12.95 -19.21
N ALA A 527 31.55 12.27 -20.29
CA ALA A 527 32.01 10.92 -20.55
C ALA A 527 33.50 10.91 -20.88
N THR A 528 34.27 10.09 -20.17
CA THR A 528 35.73 9.96 -20.30
C THR A 528 36.11 8.50 -20.51
N ASN A 529 37.37 8.26 -20.84
CA ASN A 529 37.94 6.90 -20.98
C ASN A 529 37.12 5.96 -21.86
N ILE A 530 36.54 6.50 -22.96
CA ILE A 530 35.71 5.72 -23.86
C ILE A 530 36.57 4.65 -24.54
N LYS A 531 36.19 3.40 -24.31
CA LYS A 531 36.78 2.21 -24.96
C LYS A 531 35.73 1.56 -25.81
N VAL A 532 36.10 1.20 -27.04
CA VAL A 532 35.23 0.48 -27.95
C VAL A 532 35.92 -0.81 -28.39
N GLU A 533 35.32 -1.92 -28.08
CA GLU A 533 35.70 -3.21 -28.61
C GLU A 533 34.74 -3.59 -29.74
N ALA A 534 35.21 -3.50 -30.96
CA ALA A 534 34.41 -3.68 -32.15
C ALA A 534 34.51 -5.10 -32.72
N PHE A 535 33.38 -5.65 -33.05
CA PHE A 535 33.21 -6.98 -33.63
C PHE A 535 32.63 -6.87 -35.06
N MET A 536 32.17 -8.00 -35.59
CA MET A 536 31.64 -8.09 -36.94
C MET A 536 30.34 -7.30 -37.10
N ASP A 537 29.36 -7.53 -36.22
CA ASP A 537 28.03 -6.95 -36.23
C ASP A 537 27.60 -6.38 -34.87
N ALA A 538 28.57 -6.18 -33.97
CA ALA A 538 28.36 -5.62 -32.64
C ALA A 538 29.56 -4.78 -32.19
N ALA A 539 29.38 -3.96 -31.15
CA ALA A 539 30.44 -3.30 -30.44
C ALA A 539 30.09 -3.16 -28.96
N ILE A 540 31.07 -3.41 -28.09
CA ILE A 540 30.96 -3.11 -26.67
C ILE A 540 31.59 -1.73 -26.45
N ILE A 541 30.81 -0.82 -25.86
CA ILE A 541 31.27 0.52 -25.52
C ILE A 541 31.32 0.60 -24.00
N GLN A 542 32.46 0.95 -23.47
CA GLN A 542 32.68 1.20 -22.04
C GLN A 542 33.23 2.59 -21.86
N PHE A 543 32.77 3.29 -20.83
CA PHE A 543 33.24 4.62 -20.51
C PHE A 543 33.07 4.91 -19.02
N GLU A 544 33.62 6.01 -18.59
CA GLU A 544 33.56 6.49 -17.22
C GLU A 544 32.98 7.90 -17.20
N SER A 545 32.44 8.31 -16.08
CA SER A 545 32.12 9.70 -15.80
C SER A 545 33.38 10.41 -15.30
N ASP A 546 33.58 11.70 -15.59
CA ASP A 546 34.68 12.51 -15.09
C ASP A 546 34.63 12.76 -13.58
N ARG A 547 33.51 12.41 -12.95
CA ARG A 547 33.30 12.46 -11.50
C ARG A 547 32.31 11.36 -11.09
N GLU A 548 32.12 11.18 -9.77
CA GLU A 548 31.18 10.23 -9.23
C GLU A 548 29.74 10.58 -9.68
N PHE A 549 29.14 9.69 -10.44
CA PHE A 549 27.80 9.83 -11.00
C PHE A 549 27.20 8.43 -11.26
N TYR A 550 25.96 8.23 -10.87
CA TYR A 550 25.27 6.94 -10.92
C TYR A 550 23.99 6.98 -11.78
N GLY A 551 23.70 8.12 -12.42
CA GLY A 551 22.56 8.25 -13.32
C GLY A 551 22.86 7.67 -14.70
N ASP A 552 21.84 7.55 -15.52
CA ASP A 552 21.92 7.00 -16.87
C ASP A 552 22.69 7.93 -17.83
N ALA A 553 23.42 7.33 -18.76
CA ALA A 553 24.02 8.02 -19.89
C ALA A 553 23.17 7.84 -21.15
N ILE A 554 23.10 8.87 -21.98
CA ILE A 554 22.46 8.81 -23.30
C ILE A 554 23.53 8.58 -24.35
N VAL A 555 23.38 7.54 -25.12
CA VAL A 555 24.30 7.15 -26.18
C VAL A 555 23.60 7.26 -27.54
N ASN A 556 24.03 8.21 -28.34
CA ASN A 556 23.59 8.35 -29.72
C ASN A 556 24.61 7.70 -30.67
N TRP A 557 24.17 6.87 -31.58
CA TRP A 557 25.08 6.20 -32.50
C TRP A 557 24.47 6.01 -33.86
N GLY A 558 25.31 5.91 -34.86
CA GLY A 558 24.89 5.69 -36.22
C GLY A 558 26.05 5.47 -37.16
N ARG A 559 25.77 4.96 -38.37
CA ARG A 559 26.78 4.75 -39.39
C ARG A 559 27.25 6.09 -39.92
N THR A 560 28.55 6.31 -39.94
CA THR A 560 29.14 7.57 -40.47
C THR A 560 28.70 7.83 -41.89
N GLY A 561 28.12 9.01 -42.14
CA GLY A 561 27.61 9.44 -43.45
C GLY A 561 26.15 9.07 -43.73
N GLN A 562 25.42 8.52 -42.75
CA GLN A 562 23.95 8.36 -42.78
C GLN A 562 23.28 9.39 -41.89
N GLU A 563 22.06 9.84 -42.28
CA GLU A 563 21.30 10.84 -41.49
C GLU A 563 20.61 10.25 -40.25
N THR A 564 20.45 8.92 -40.15
CA THR A 564 19.78 8.26 -39.06
C THR A 564 20.75 7.93 -37.92
N THR A 565 20.45 8.47 -36.72
CA THR A 565 21.11 8.10 -35.47
C THR A 565 20.12 7.39 -34.56
N GLU A 566 20.55 6.30 -33.94
CA GLU A 566 19.80 5.63 -32.89
C GLU A 566 20.22 6.17 -31.51
N THR A 567 19.28 6.22 -30.57
CA THR A 567 19.52 6.65 -29.18
C THR A 567 19.25 5.48 -28.25
N VAL A 568 20.17 5.25 -27.34
CA VAL A 568 20.06 4.19 -26.31
C VAL A 568 20.45 4.76 -24.96
N VAL A 569 19.72 4.37 -23.93
CA VAL A 569 20.07 4.65 -22.52
C VAL A 569 21.06 3.61 -22.05
N CYS A 570 22.15 4.05 -21.41
CA CYS A 570 23.17 3.21 -20.79
C CYS A 570 23.12 3.43 -19.27
N PRO A 571 22.55 2.50 -18.49
CA PRO A 571 22.51 2.62 -17.04
C PRO A 571 23.91 2.41 -16.43
N TYR A 572 24.08 2.95 -15.20
CA TYR A 572 25.24 2.61 -14.39
C TYR A 572 24.98 1.29 -13.67
N GLU A 573 25.71 0.24 -14.04
CA GLU A 573 25.54 -1.10 -13.47
C GLU A 573 26.91 -1.69 -13.13
N ASP A 574 27.00 -2.44 -12.04
CA ASP A 574 28.23 -3.14 -11.60
C ASP A 574 29.47 -2.24 -11.52
N GLY A 575 29.30 -0.97 -11.14
CA GLY A 575 30.40 -0.01 -10.97
C GLY A 575 30.93 0.61 -12.27
N LYS A 576 30.18 0.52 -13.39
CA LYS A 576 30.63 1.00 -14.70
C LYS A 576 29.47 1.34 -15.63
N TYR A 577 29.78 2.08 -16.71
CA TYR A 577 28.93 2.21 -17.88
C TYR A 577 29.41 1.23 -18.96
N SER A 578 28.55 0.35 -19.40
CA SER A 578 28.85 -0.62 -20.44
C SER A 578 27.62 -0.89 -21.30
N LEU A 579 27.75 -0.67 -22.60
CA LEU A 579 26.65 -0.83 -23.57
C LEU A 579 27.10 -1.72 -24.69
N THR A 580 26.26 -2.66 -25.10
CA THR A 580 26.49 -3.49 -26.29
C THR A 580 25.58 -3.01 -27.42
N LEU A 581 26.16 -2.46 -28.45
CA LEU A 581 25.47 -2.17 -29.71
C LEU A 581 25.45 -3.45 -30.56
N THR A 582 24.27 -3.81 -31.06
CA THR A 582 24.10 -4.99 -31.93
C THR A 582 23.52 -4.58 -33.27
N GLY A 583 23.69 -5.44 -34.24
CA GLY A 583 23.08 -5.23 -35.54
C GLY A 583 23.84 -4.33 -36.47
N LEU A 584 25.10 -4.13 -36.20
CA LEU A 584 26.00 -3.34 -37.04
C LEU A 584 26.22 -4.04 -38.41
N THR A 585 26.48 -3.26 -39.43
CA THR A 585 26.82 -3.79 -40.75
C THR A 585 28.27 -4.29 -40.78
N PRO A 586 28.53 -5.55 -41.15
CA PRO A 586 29.88 -6.09 -41.24
C PRO A 586 30.69 -5.43 -42.36
N GLY A 587 31.99 -5.67 -42.32
CA GLY A 587 32.88 -5.34 -43.45
C GLY A 587 33.47 -3.94 -43.42
N ASN A 588 34.12 -3.59 -42.32
CA ASN A 588 34.87 -2.35 -42.16
C ASN A 588 34.01 -1.09 -42.34
N LYS A 589 32.81 -1.11 -41.75
CA LYS A 589 31.94 0.10 -41.74
C LYS A 589 32.21 0.93 -40.52
N THR A 590 32.35 2.24 -40.72
CA THR A 590 32.61 3.18 -39.63
C THR A 590 31.31 3.64 -39.01
N TYR A 591 31.28 3.65 -37.69
CA TYR A 591 30.20 4.15 -36.84
C TYR A 591 30.70 5.28 -35.95
N SER A 592 29.83 6.25 -35.73
CA SER A 592 30.05 7.35 -34.77
C SER A 592 29.20 7.09 -33.54
N VAL A 593 29.76 7.37 -32.36
CA VAL A 593 29.08 7.28 -31.06
C VAL A 593 29.29 8.60 -30.35
N SER A 594 28.21 9.15 -29.81
CA SER A 594 28.20 10.37 -28.99
C SER A 594 27.53 10.07 -27.65
N ILE A 595 28.20 10.36 -26.57
CA ILE A 595 27.79 10.03 -25.20
C ILE A 595 27.64 11.32 -24.42
N HIS A 596 26.50 11.49 -23.74
CA HIS A 596 26.31 12.58 -22.78
C HIS A 596 25.50 12.11 -21.59
N PHE A 597 25.65 12.79 -20.48
CA PHE A 597 24.82 12.63 -19.30
C PHE A 597 23.78 13.75 -19.26
N CYS A 598 22.65 13.49 -18.60
CA CYS A 598 21.63 14.50 -18.36
C CYS A 598 21.48 14.76 -16.87
N LEU A 599 21.36 16.02 -16.50
CA LEU A 599 21.02 16.51 -15.18
C LEU A 599 19.86 17.49 -15.34
N ASP A 600 18.78 17.31 -14.62
CA ASP A 600 17.60 18.20 -14.66
C ASP A 600 17.03 18.40 -16.06
N ASP A 601 17.01 17.34 -16.89
CA ASP A 601 16.66 17.39 -18.32
C ASP A 601 17.60 18.26 -19.17
N VAL A 602 18.70 18.74 -18.59
CA VAL A 602 19.75 19.46 -19.31
C VAL A 602 20.80 18.45 -19.76
N ALA A 603 20.96 18.33 -21.08
CA ALA A 603 22.01 17.50 -21.66
C ALA A 603 23.39 18.14 -21.41
N GLY A 604 24.31 17.33 -20.91
CA GLY A 604 25.70 17.70 -20.73
C GLY A 604 26.49 17.76 -22.03
N GLU A 605 27.76 18.08 -21.90
CA GLU A 605 28.68 18.07 -23.03
C GLU A 605 28.81 16.65 -23.61
N SER A 606 28.68 16.52 -24.92
CA SER A 606 28.78 15.24 -25.61
C SER A 606 30.23 14.89 -25.94
N THR A 607 30.67 13.72 -25.50
CA THR A 607 31.95 13.15 -25.93
C THR A 607 31.70 12.15 -27.05
N SER A 608 32.42 12.29 -28.16
CA SER A 608 32.22 11.47 -29.36
C SER A 608 33.46 10.63 -29.68
N THR A 609 33.21 9.43 -30.21
CA THR A 609 34.24 8.53 -30.74
C THR A 609 33.76 7.86 -32.02
N GLN A 610 34.67 7.24 -32.73
CA GLN A 610 34.35 6.42 -33.91
C GLN A 610 35.01 5.06 -33.81
N PHE A 611 34.37 4.05 -34.36
CA PHE A 611 34.93 2.73 -34.49
C PHE A 611 34.56 2.10 -35.84
N MET A 612 35.24 1.02 -36.17
CA MET A 612 35.00 0.28 -37.41
C MET A 612 34.69 -1.18 -37.09
N THR A 613 33.64 -1.73 -37.71
CA THR A 613 33.33 -3.16 -37.59
C THR A 613 34.48 -4.03 -38.11
N THR A 614 34.72 -5.14 -37.45
CA THR A 614 35.82 -6.07 -37.73
C THR A 614 35.32 -7.33 -38.41
N LYS A 615 36.17 -8.38 -38.45
CA LYS A 615 35.80 -9.73 -38.85
C LYS A 615 35.64 -10.67 -37.61
N VAL A 616 35.81 -10.16 -36.43
CA VAL A 616 35.74 -10.94 -35.18
C VAL A 616 34.30 -10.99 -34.70
N ALA A 617 33.84 -12.20 -34.36
CA ALA A 617 32.51 -12.36 -33.72
C ALA A 617 32.49 -11.71 -32.32
N PRO A 618 31.31 -11.21 -31.85
CA PRO A 618 31.24 -10.37 -30.63
C PRO A 618 31.47 -11.13 -29.32
N VAL A 619 31.58 -12.43 -29.35
CA VAL A 619 31.68 -13.30 -28.16
C VAL A 619 32.60 -14.49 -28.43
N ASP A 620 33.17 -15.06 -27.37
CA ASP A 620 34.02 -16.27 -27.46
C ASP A 620 33.23 -17.58 -27.55
N TRP A 621 31.92 -17.50 -27.27
CA TRP A 621 31.01 -18.66 -27.39
C TRP A 621 30.34 -18.69 -28.79
N PRO A 622 29.70 -19.78 -29.16
CA PRO A 622 29.02 -19.90 -30.45
C PRO A 622 27.96 -18.79 -30.64
N TYR A 623 27.95 -18.18 -31.82
CA TYR A 623 27.11 -17.05 -32.15
C TYR A 623 26.50 -17.19 -33.55
N ILE A 624 25.13 -17.06 -33.65
CA ILE A 624 24.45 -17.06 -34.94
C ILE A 624 24.68 -15.74 -35.67
N PHE A 625 25.36 -15.79 -36.77
CA PHE A 625 25.52 -14.66 -37.67
C PHE A 625 24.35 -14.58 -38.65
N VAL A 626 23.69 -13.45 -38.72
CA VAL A 626 22.71 -13.10 -39.76
C VAL A 626 23.16 -11.78 -40.39
N GLY A 627 23.66 -11.87 -41.63
CA GLY A 627 24.17 -10.68 -42.29
C GLY A 627 23.08 -9.63 -42.56
N LYS A 628 23.18 -8.48 -41.92
CA LYS A 628 22.25 -7.36 -42.10
C LYS A 628 22.40 -6.60 -43.44
N ASN A 629 23.35 -6.97 -44.32
CA ASN A 629 23.45 -6.38 -45.63
C ASN A 629 22.17 -6.56 -46.49
N ARG A 630 21.25 -7.36 -46.04
CA ARG A 630 19.96 -7.65 -46.67
C ARG A 630 18.78 -7.28 -45.77
N ALA A 631 19.03 -6.70 -44.60
CA ALA A 631 17.99 -6.14 -43.74
C ALA A 631 17.59 -4.75 -44.20
N ASN A 632 16.34 -4.39 -43.92
CA ASN A 632 15.83 -3.04 -44.08
C ASN A 632 16.51 -2.09 -43.07
N ASP A 633 16.35 -0.79 -43.25
CA ASP A 633 16.97 0.23 -42.39
C ASP A 633 16.56 0.12 -40.92
N ASP A 634 15.36 -0.42 -40.62
CA ASP A 634 14.85 -0.70 -39.28
C ASP A 634 15.33 -2.05 -38.68
N GLY A 635 16.19 -2.78 -39.41
CA GLY A 635 16.72 -4.08 -38.98
C GLY A 635 15.80 -5.25 -39.23
N THR A 636 14.64 -5.06 -39.83
CA THR A 636 13.77 -6.14 -40.29
C THR A 636 14.25 -6.70 -41.61
N PHE A 637 13.73 -7.84 -42.04
CA PHE A 637 13.98 -8.42 -43.36
C PHE A 637 12.68 -8.44 -44.15
N THR A 638 12.75 -8.20 -45.45
CA THR A 638 11.60 -8.42 -46.34
C THR A 638 11.38 -9.91 -46.59
N ALA A 639 10.13 -10.36 -46.63
CA ALA A 639 9.80 -11.75 -46.97
C ALA A 639 10.43 -12.15 -48.30
N GLY A 640 11.02 -13.33 -48.37
CA GLY A 640 11.82 -13.77 -49.52
C GLY A 640 13.31 -13.45 -49.41
N THR A 641 13.76 -12.72 -48.38
CA THR A 641 15.20 -12.45 -48.20
C THR A 641 15.93 -13.74 -47.85
N ARG A 642 17.03 -13.98 -48.56
CA ARG A 642 17.92 -15.14 -48.31
C ARG A 642 19.00 -14.73 -47.29
N ILE A 643 19.13 -15.47 -46.20
CA ILE A 643 20.16 -15.31 -45.17
C ILE A 643 21.10 -16.48 -45.16
N ALA A 644 22.39 -16.26 -44.90
CA ALA A 644 23.33 -17.34 -44.68
C ALA A 644 23.12 -17.94 -43.28
N LEU A 645 23.09 -19.28 -43.19
CA LEU A 645 23.04 -19.99 -41.90
C LEU A 645 24.48 -20.29 -41.44
N MET A 646 25.00 -19.43 -40.55
CA MET A 646 26.38 -19.55 -40.07
C MET A 646 26.43 -19.37 -38.53
N VAL A 647 27.23 -20.21 -37.90
CA VAL A 647 27.62 -20.07 -36.50
C VAL A 647 29.10 -19.72 -36.45
N TYR A 648 29.43 -18.61 -35.79
CA TYR A 648 30.82 -18.26 -35.49
C TYR A 648 31.25 -18.86 -34.15
N ASN A 649 32.56 -18.99 -33.94
CA ASN A 649 33.18 -19.60 -32.76
C ASN A 649 32.71 -21.03 -32.47
N ALA A 650 32.34 -21.75 -33.51
CA ALA A 650 31.97 -23.15 -33.45
C ALA A 650 33.08 -24.08 -34.07
N SER A 651 34.35 -23.65 -33.96
CA SER A 651 35.48 -24.48 -34.36
C SER A 651 35.58 -25.68 -33.39
N GLY A 652 35.44 -26.89 -33.89
CA GLY A 652 35.31 -28.11 -33.08
C GLY A 652 33.88 -28.62 -32.97
N ALA A 653 32.92 -27.99 -33.65
CA ALA A 653 31.59 -28.59 -33.84
C ALA A 653 31.67 -29.70 -34.91
N GLU A 654 31.18 -30.88 -34.55
CA GLU A 654 31.03 -32.00 -35.47
C GLU A 654 29.88 -31.73 -36.44
N GLU A 655 28.80 -31.14 -35.94
CA GLU A 655 27.60 -30.85 -36.70
C GLU A 655 26.86 -29.62 -36.17
N VAL A 656 26.27 -28.81 -37.05
CA VAL A 656 25.32 -27.74 -36.71
C VAL A 656 24.01 -27.99 -37.44
N VAL A 657 22.94 -28.22 -36.69
CA VAL A 657 21.60 -28.43 -37.22
C VAL A 657 20.74 -27.19 -36.95
N TRP A 658 19.92 -26.81 -37.91
CA TRP A 658 19.17 -25.57 -37.85
C TRP A 658 17.67 -25.80 -37.61
N GLY A 659 17.05 -24.91 -36.87
CA GLY A 659 15.61 -24.85 -36.66
C GLY A 659 15.07 -23.45 -36.80
N PHE A 660 13.85 -23.31 -37.29
CA PHE A 660 13.13 -22.02 -37.36
C PHE A 660 11.69 -22.24 -36.86
N ASN A 661 11.25 -21.43 -35.93
CA ASN A 661 9.92 -21.52 -35.31
C ASN A 661 9.58 -22.94 -34.84
N GLY A 662 10.55 -23.65 -34.24
CA GLY A 662 10.38 -25.01 -33.70
C GLY A 662 10.37 -26.13 -34.76
N LYS A 663 10.58 -25.83 -36.07
CA LYS A 663 10.73 -26.81 -37.13
C LYS A 663 12.19 -26.88 -37.56
N MET A 664 12.68 -28.08 -37.77
CA MET A 664 14.01 -28.25 -38.36
C MET A 664 14.00 -27.71 -39.79
N ILE A 665 15.04 -26.98 -40.14
CA ILE A 665 15.25 -26.45 -41.48
C ILE A 665 16.58 -26.99 -42.05
N LEU A 666 16.61 -27.18 -43.35
CA LEU A 666 17.83 -27.47 -44.07
C LEU A 666 18.22 -26.25 -44.88
N PRO A 667 19.50 -25.84 -44.86
CA PRO A 667 19.97 -24.82 -45.77
C PRO A 667 19.80 -25.30 -47.22
N GLU A 668 19.61 -24.34 -48.12
CA GLU A 668 19.67 -24.60 -49.55
C GLU A 668 21.08 -25.04 -49.94
N ASP A 669 21.26 -25.61 -51.13
CA ASP A 669 22.54 -26.18 -51.60
C ASP A 669 23.75 -25.20 -51.51
N ASP A 670 23.51 -23.92 -51.43
CA ASP A 670 24.51 -22.89 -51.27
C ASP A 670 24.69 -22.33 -49.85
N GLY A 671 24.05 -23.01 -48.85
CA GLY A 671 24.16 -22.66 -47.43
C GLY A 671 23.25 -21.50 -46.95
N TYR A 672 22.27 -21.09 -47.78
CA TYR A 672 21.32 -20.03 -47.46
C TYR A 672 19.96 -20.61 -47.03
N TYR A 673 19.18 -19.75 -46.33
CA TYR A 673 17.78 -20.03 -46.00
C TYR A 673 16.92 -18.81 -46.36
N THR A 674 15.77 -19.06 -46.99
CA THR A 674 14.86 -17.99 -47.44
C THR A 674 13.83 -17.68 -46.34
N LEU A 675 13.87 -16.48 -45.80
CA LEU A 675 12.94 -15.99 -44.77
C LEU A 675 11.57 -15.75 -45.37
N GLN A 676 10.51 -16.29 -44.78
CA GLN A 676 9.13 -16.05 -45.21
C GLN A 676 8.28 -15.35 -44.12
N GLU A 677 8.65 -15.51 -42.87
CA GLU A 677 7.93 -14.99 -41.70
C GLU A 677 8.90 -14.65 -40.57
N SER A 678 8.42 -13.83 -39.61
CA SER A 678 9.15 -13.54 -38.38
C SER A 678 9.26 -14.79 -37.51
N GLY A 679 10.38 -14.94 -36.77
CA GLY A 679 10.55 -16.09 -35.94
C GLY A 679 11.84 -16.15 -35.15
N THR A 680 12.07 -17.31 -34.53
CA THR A 680 13.31 -17.63 -33.82
C THR A 680 14.10 -18.67 -34.59
N LEU A 681 15.28 -18.24 -35.04
CA LEU A 681 16.29 -19.12 -35.65
C LEU A 681 17.09 -19.76 -34.51
N LYS A 682 17.23 -21.09 -34.55
CA LYS A 682 18.02 -21.87 -33.59
C LYS A 682 19.11 -22.65 -34.30
N ALA A 683 20.29 -22.68 -33.71
CA ALA A 683 21.35 -23.58 -34.07
C ALA A 683 21.59 -24.59 -32.94
N TYR A 684 21.50 -25.86 -33.29
CA TYR A 684 21.83 -26.97 -32.42
C TYR A 684 23.24 -27.44 -32.79
N ILE A 685 24.18 -27.21 -31.89
CA ILE A 685 25.60 -27.45 -32.09
C ILE A 685 25.96 -28.76 -31.40
N HIS A 686 26.50 -29.73 -32.13
CA HIS A 686 27.06 -30.94 -31.58
C HIS A 686 28.60 -30.84 -31.66
N TRP A 687 29.24 -30.97 -30.50
CA TRP A 687 30.69 -30.83 -30.40
C TRP A 687 31.38 -32.18 -30.52
N GLU A 688 32.64 -32.19 -30.98
CA GLU A 688 33.48 -33.38 -31.08
C GLU A 688 33.66 -34.14 -29.75
N ASP A 689 33.52 -33.44 -28.59
CA ASP A 689 33.57 -34.04 -27.25
C ASP A 689 32.23 -34.66 -26.80
N GLY A 690 31.21 -34.67 -27.67
CA GLY A 690 29.87 -35.18 -27.41
C GLY A 690 28.94 -34.22 -26.66
N SER A 691 29.40 -33.04 -26.30
CA SER A 691 28.55 -32.02 -25.72
C SER A 691 27.62 -31.36 -26.75
N LYS A 692 26.56 -30.67 -26.27
CA LYS A 692 25.57 -30.04 -27.15
C LYS A 692 25.21 -28.68 -26.62
N ASP A 693 25.16 -27.67 -27.52
CA ASP A 693 24.66 -26.35 -27.24
C ASP A 693 23.46 -26.00 -28.13
N ILE A 694 22.60 -25.13 -27.60
CA ILE A 694 21.49 -24.58 -28.38
C ILE A 694 21.59 -23.07 -28.25
N ILE A 695 21.77 -22.38 -29.36
CA ILE A 695 21.78 -20.92 -29.43
C ILE A 695 20.64 -20.44 -30.31
N GLU A 696 20.13 -19.28 -30.01
CA GLU A 696 18.97 -18.73 -30.74
C GLU A 696 19.11 -17.25 -31.08
N LYS A 697 18.47 -16.84 -32.15
CA LYS A 697 18.39 -15.46 -32.61
C LYS A 697 17.00 -15.15 -33.15
N LYS A 698 16.38 -14.05 -32.68
CA LYS A 698 15.10 -13.56 -33.21
C LYS A 698 15.31 -12.88 -34.57
N ILE A 699 14.44 -13.16 -35.49
CA ILE A 699 14.40 -12.59 -36.85
C ILE A 699 13.04 -11.95 -37.05
N ASN A 700 13.01 -10.69 -37.42
CA ASN A 700 11.79 -9.97 -37.75
C ASN A 700 11.69 -9.82 -39.29
N VAL A 701 10.55 -10.23 -39.83
CA VAL A 701 10.27 -10.16 -41.28
C VAL A 701 9.07 -9.29 -41.52
N THR A 702 9.17 -8.36 -42.47
CA THR A 702 8.07 -7.54 -42.97
C THR A 702 7.59 -8.14 -44.32
N ILE A 703 6.30 -8.10 -44.55
CA ILE A 703 5.68 -8.44 -45.83
C ILE A 703 5.42 -7.12 -46.53
N GLU A 704 6.01 -6.93 -47.68
CA GLU A 704 5.59 -5.81 -48.56
C GLU A 704 4.17 -6.12 -49.05
N GLU A 705 3.22 -5.17 -48.78
CA GLU A 705 1.85 -5.24 -49.28
C GLU A 705 1.80 -4.96 -50.79
#